data_96acc0458fc9874ff8cdee4c8f906124
#
_entry.id   96acc0458fc9874ff8cdee4c8f906124
#
_cell.length_a   1.000
_cell.length_b   1.000
_cell.length_c   1.000
_cell.angle_alpha   90.00
_cell.angle_beta   90.00
_cell.angle_gamma   90.00
#
_symmetry.space_group_name_H-M   'P 1'
#
loop_
_entity.id
_entity.type
_entity.pdbx_description
1 polymer ?
#
loop_
_entity_poly.entity_id
_entity_poly.type
_entity_poly.pdbx_seq_one_letter_code
_entity_poly.pdbx_strand_id
1 'polypeptide(L)'
;MTVAQFIVVQGDVVDARRQPVPFASVGVAGTALGATANAAGHFELPALPVGTARLRASAVGFAAAEQQVQVRAGQPLQVRLTLRALAADLTEVVVTGVSRTTEIRRSPVPIAAMSGKEIRLNANSNVIDAAVRGIPGLNAVTTGPNISKPFIRGLGYNRVLTMFNGMRQEGQQWGDEHGIEVDGYGVDRIEVVKGPASLLYGSDAVAGVVNLIPGLPTGPEAQLHGEVLAEYQSVNGLIGNSMGLNYQKNGFQTSFRASHRLARDYRNAADGRVYNTGFAEIQLTGMVGVQKAWGGVHLWLTSYDDRQEIPDGSRDSLSRRFTRQEFEANKDDLSNRPLVSADELKSYKIADLRQRIRHYRAFATGEVQLGPGELRLLLGVQQNHRQEYNHPTAANQPGLDLQLTTVNYQARYLLAPVRGYELTVGVNGMSQDNQHRNATDFAIPPYQLFDLGGFGVLKKTFGALELTGGLRYDVRQVRWNDFYVALNPATGFNAAAVPATPAADLQYPRFQRTYTGLSASLGGSYAIGAHLMLRANVARGYRAPNVPEIGSNGLDPGAHIVYLGNRAFIPEFNLQEDLGVLWKSPDVEASAEIFYNHVNNFIYQARQYDAQGQALRDAVGNSTYQFQQAAADLYGGEVAFNIHPTALPWASLRTSAALVIGLNQNPGLRERVGDAGRYLPLIPAANSRSELRFTAPERASSRLTASYFRFTIDAMAPQNRFYAVDGAETRTPGYVLCGAGLGTSFRTKGGREAVQLVLQVDNLFDVAYQSHLNRLKYFEYYAASPTGRLGIFSPGRNLSAKVVVPF
;
A
#
# COMPACT_ATOMS: atom_id res chain seq x y z
N MET A 1 27.98 -28.17 -53.59
CA MET A 1 27.56 -27.28 -52.44
C MET A 1 26.21 -26.70 -52.78
N THR A 2 25.15 -27.15 -52.13
CA THR A 2 23.80 -26.61 -52.32
C THR A 2 23.76 -25.26 -51.61
N VAL A 3 23.64 -24.16 -52.34
CA VAL A 3 23.46 -22.82 -51.75
C VAL A 3 22.15 -22.86 -50.96
N ALA A 4 22.19 -22.71 -49.66
CA ALA A 4 21.00 -22.60 -48.83
C ALA A 4 20.21 -21.35 -49.23
N GLN A 5 19.05 -21.55 -49.83
CA GLN A 5 18.13 -20.44 -50.13
C GLN A 5 17.41 -20.04 -48.87
N PHE A 6 17.46 -18.75 -48.55
CA PHE A 6 16.78 -18.17 -47.39
C PHE A 6 15.59 -17.35 -47.83
N ILE A 7 14.46 -17.49 -47.17
CA ILE A 7 13.20 -16.86 -47.50
C ILE A 7 12.73 -15.99 -46.32
N VAL A 8 12.30 -14.77 -46.61
CA VAL A 8 11.68 -13.89 -45.62
C VAL A 8 10.28 -14.38 -45.32
N VAL A 9 9.94 -14.49 -44.01
CA VAL A 9 8.63 -14.85 -43.56
C VAL A 9 8.00 -13.60 -42.94
N GLN A 10 6.87 -13.18 -43.49
CA GLN A 10 6.10 -12.03 -43.03
C GLN A 10 4.73 -12.48 -42.53
N GLY A 11 4.11 -11.73 -41.69
CA GLY A 11 2.75 -12.07 -41.24
C GLY A 11 2.20 -11.15 -40.16
N ASP A 12 0.99 -11.52 -39.72
CA ASP A 12 0.27 -10.77 -38.73
C ASP A 12 0.03 -11.62 -37.48
N VAL A 13 0.20 -11.03 -36.30
CA VAL A 13 -0.25 -11.60 -35.04
C VAL A 13 -1.57 -10.94 -34.68
N VAL A 14 -2.62 -11.77 -34.56
CA VAL A 14 -3.97 -11.33 -34.25
C VAL A 14 -4.54 -12.09 -33.05
N ASP A 15 -5.55 -11.52 -32.38
CA ASP A 15 -6.33 -12.23 -31.38
C ASP A 15 -7.44 -13.12 -32.00
N ALA A 16 -8.18 -13.84 -31.17
CA ALA A 16 -9.30 -14.67 -31.61
C ALA A 16 -10.44 -13.86 -32.26
N ARG A 17 -10.46 -12.53 -32.09
CA ARG A 17 -11.40 -11.59 -32.71
C ARG A 17 -10.83 -10.94 -33.97
N ARG A 18 -9.66 -11.40 -34.43
CA ARG A 18 -8.87 -10.87 -35.55
C ARG A 18 -8.39 -9.43 -35.36
N GLN A 19 -8.30 -8.94 -34.11
CA GLN A 19 -7.69 -7.66 -33.81
C GLN A 19 -6.17 -7.82 -33.77
N PRO A 20 -5.38 -6.87 -34.27
CA PRO A 20 -3.93 -6.91 -34.18
C PRO A 20 -3.47 -7.06 -32.73
N VAL A 21 -2.45 -7.90 -32.50
CA VAL A 21 -1.76 -7.99 -31.22
C VAL A 21 -0.42 -7.26 -31.34
N PRO A 22 -0.33 -5.99 -30.91
CA PRO A 22 0.85 -5.19 -31.06
C PRO A 22 2.00 -5.73 -30.23
N PHE A 23 3.21 -5.58 -30.74
CA PHE A 23 4.46 -5.92 -30.05
C PHE A 23 4.57 -7.39 -29.61
N ALA A 24 3.84 -8.29 -30.25
CA ALA A 24 3.97 -9.72 -30.04
C ALA A 24 5.37 -10.18 -30.47
N SER A 25 6.00 -11.00 -29.66
CA SER A 25 7.28 -11.64 -29.98
C SER A 25 7.03 -12.88 -30.82
N VAL A 26 7.62 -12.96 -32.00
CA VAL A 26 7.53 -14.13 -32.91
C VAL A 26 8.93 -14.71 -33.06
N GLY A 27 9.13 -15.99 -32.73
CA GLY A 27 10.40 -16.69 -32.84
C GLY A 27 10.28 -18.02 -33.58
N VAL A 28 11.40 -18.55 -34.04
CA VAL A 28 11.50 -19.90 -34.62
C VAL A 28 11.93 -20.85 -33.51
N ALA A 29 11.05 -21.79 -33.11
CA ALA A 29 11.29 -22.72 -32.04
C ALA A 29 12.61 -23.51 -32.26
N GLY A 30 13.46 -23.52 -31.21
CA GLY A 30 14.77 -24.17 -31.25
C GLY A 30 15.92 -23.38 -31.86
N THR A 31 15.69 -22.09 -32.21
CA THR A 31 16.69 -21.19 -32.75
C THR A 31 16.72 -19.85 -32.01
N ALA A 32 17.72 -19.02 -32.29
CA ALA A 32 17.77 -17.64 -31.80
C ALA A 32 17.09 -16.62 -32.77
N LEU A 33 16.44 -17.08 -33.83
CA LEU A 33 15.77 -16.23 -34.78
C LEU A 33 14.41 -15.77 -34.28
N GLY A 34 14.18 -14.47 -34.29
CA GLY A 34 12.92 -13.88 -33.84
C GLY A 34 12.75 -12.44 -34.29
N ALA A 35 11.53 -11.95 -34.28
CA ALA A 35 11.14 -10.57 -34.55
C ALA A 35 10.04 -10.14 -33.60
N THR A 36 9.90 -8.83 -33.39
CA THR A 36 8.77 -8.25 -32.66
C THR A 36 7.79 -7.64 -33.66
N ALA A 37 6.51 -7.95 -33.50
CA ALA A 37 5.46 -7.36 -34.30
C ALA A 37 5.35 -5.85 -34.03
N ASN A 38 5.04 -5.07 -35.06
CA ASN A 38 4.81 -3.63 -34.94
C ASN A 38 3.45 -3.32 -34.24
N ALA A 39 3.11 -2.04 -34.14
CA ALA A 39 1.84 -1.59 -33.54
C ALA A 39 0.58 -2.12 -34.26
N ALA A 40 0.67 -2.48 -35.54
CA ALA A 40 -0.39 -3.10 -36.31
C ALA A 40 -0.38 -4.65 -36.23
N GLY A 41 0.44 -5.23 -35.36
CA GLY A 41 0.58 -6.68 -35.22
C GLY A 41 1.39 -7.34 -36.35
N HIS A 42 1.97 -6.58 -37.28
CA HIS A 42 2.73 -7.10 -38.41
C HIS A 42 4.18 -7.41 -38.00
N PHE A 43 4.71 -8.58 -38.41
CA PHE A 43 6.07 -8.99 -38.14
C PHE A 43 6.79 -9.44 -39.44
N GLU A 44 8.10 -9.30 -39.42
CA GLU A 44 8.98 -9.81 -40.47
C GLU A 44 10.14 -10.56 -39.83
N LEU A 45 10.25 -11.87 -40.07
CA LEU A 45 11.35 -12.69 -39.62
C LEU A 45 12.46 -12.64 -40.68
N PRO A 46 13.73 -12.47 -40.28
CA PRO A 46 14.84 -12.57 -41.17
C PRO A 46 14.86 -13.96 -41.81
N ALA A 47 15.48 -14.04 -42.95
CA ALA A 47 15.50 -15.20 -43.86
C ALA A 47 15.60 -16.56 -43.16
N LEU A 48 14.60 -17.42 -43.39
CA LEU A 48 14.58 -18.80 -42.92
C LEU A 48 15.03 -19.77 -44.01
N PRO A 49 15.72 -20.86 -43.65
CA PRO A 49 16.08 -21.89 -44.59
C PRO A 49 14.84 -22.63 -45.13
N VAL A 50 14.92 -23.08 -46.36
CA VAL A 50 13.87 -23.90 -46.97
C VAL A 50 13.68 -25.19 -46.16
N GLY A 51 12.42 -25.52 -45.84
CA GLY A 51 12.07 -26.66 -45.04
C GLY A 51 10.91 -26.38 -44.06
N THR A 52 10.69 -27.27 -43.11
CA THR A 52 9.66 -27.11 -42.11
C THR A 52 10.21 -26.31 -40.93
N ALA A 53 9.53 -25.22 -40.61
CA ALA A 53 9.85 -24.39 -39.44
C ALA A 53 8.62 -24.36 -38.49
N ARG A 54 8.87 -24.23 -37.18
CA ARG A 54 7.83 -24.02 -36.16
C ARG A 54 7.94 -22.61 -35.63
N LEU A 55 6.96 -21.78 -35.96
CA LEU A 55 6.88 -20.42 -35.46
C LEU A 55 6.13 -20.41 -34.14
N ARG A 56 6.64 -19.68 -33.16
CA ARG A 56 6.02 -19.45 -31.87
C ARG A 56 5.79 -17.96 -31.68
N ALA A 57 4.52 -17.57 -31.50
CA ALA A 57 4.16 -16.21 -31.13
C ALA A 57 3.75 -16.15 -29.66
N SER A 58 4.16 -15.07 -29.00
CA SER A 58 3.78 -14.78 -27.61
C SER A 58 3.60 -13.27 -27.41
N ALA A 59 2.63 -12.89 -26.59
CA ALA A 59 2.38 -11.51 -26.20
C ALA A 59 1.85 -11.47 -24.77
N VAL A 60 2.07 -10.37 -24.06
CA VAL A 60 1.53 -10.18 -22.70
C VAL A 60 0.00 -10.22 -22.77
N GLY A 61 -0.62 -11.04 -21.92
CA GLY A 61 -2.07 -11.23 -21.88
C GLY A 61 -2.61 -12.26 -22.87
N PHE A 62 -1.74 -12.99 -23.59
CA PHE A 62 -2.13 -14.01 -24.56
C PHE A 62 -1.41 -15.34 -24.34
N ALA A 63 -2.08 -16.46 -24.60
CA ALA A 63 -1.46 -17.78 -24.66
C ALA A 63 -0.51 -17.83 -25.85
N ALA A 64 0.72 -18.32 -25.63
CA ALA A 64 1.64 -18.53 -26.72
C ALA A 64 1.03 -19.55 -27.71
N ALA A 65 1.11 -19.23 -28.99
CA ALA A 65 0.66 -20.11 -30.06
C ALA A 65 1.85 -20.59 -30.89
N GLU A 66 1.84 -21.86 -31.25
CA GLU A 66 2.82 -22.43 -32.17
C GLU A 66 2.13 -22.88 -33.46
N GLN A 67 2.77 -22.58 -34.58
CA GLN A 67 2.28 -22.98 -35.89
C GLN A 67 3.44 -23.54 -36.72
N GLN A 68 3.25 -24.73 -37.25
CA GLN A 68 4.18 -25.32 -38.21
C GLN A 68 3.95 -24.73 -39.58
N VAL A 69 5.01 -24.28 -40.24
CA VAL A 69 4.97 -23.66 -41.55
C VAL A 69 5.99 -24.34 -42.48
N GLN A 70 5.67 -24.38 -43.76
CA GLN A 70 6.56 -24.94 -44.80
C GLN A 70 7.17 -23.80 -45.61
N VAL A 71 8.46 -23.58 -45.43
CA VAL A 71 9.21 -22.57 -46.18
C VAL A 71 9.65 -23.18 -47.54
N ARG A 72 9.22 -22.58 -48.64
CA ARG A 72 9.51 -23.04 -49.99
C ARG A 72 10.41 -22.07 -50.73
N ALA A 73 11.32 -22.59 -51.55
CA ALA A 73 12.25 -21.79 -52.35
C ALA A 73 11.52 -20.83 -53.29
N GLY A 74 11.98 -19.57 -53.34
CA GLY A 74 11.50 -18.56 -54.27
C GLY A 74 10.10 -17.97 -53.97
N GLN A 75 9.42 -18.34 -52.86
CA GLN A 75 8.11 -17.80 -52.50
C GLN A 75 8.14 -17.15 -51.10
N PRO A 76 7.86 -15.83 -50.99
CA PRO A 76 7.64 -15.19 -49.70
C PRO A 76 6.49 -15.87 -48.97
N LEU A 77 6.67 -16.19 -47.67
CA LEU A 77 5.67 -16.86 -46.90
C LEU A 77 4.91 -15.84 -46.02
N GLN A 78 3.60 -15.73 -46.27
CA GLN A 78 2.68 -14.94 -45.41
C GLN A 78 2.04 -15.86 -44.37
N VAL A 79 2.12 -15.48 -43.08
CA VAL A 79 1.60 -16.28 -41.99
C VAL A 79 0.71 -15.44 -41.08
N ARG A 80 -0.42 -15.99 -40.64
CA ARG A 80 -1.24 -15.39 -39.60
C ARG A 80 -1.18 -16.24 -38.35
N LEU A 81 -0.66 -15.66 -37.25
CA LEU A 81 -0.56 -16.30 -35.95
C LEU A 81 -1.70 -15.77 -35.06
N THR A 82 -2.56 -16.66 -34.59
CA THR A 82 -3.70 -16.28 -33.77
C THR A 82 -3.41 -16.61 -32.32
N LEU A 83 -3.31 -15.57 -31.49
CA LEU A 83 -3.17 -15.70 -30.06
C LEU A 83 -4.55 -15.69 -29.39
N ARG A 84 -4.75 -16.55 -28.44
CA ARG A 84 -5.95 -16.54 -27.62
C ARG A 84 -5.66 -15.68 -26.39
N ALA A 85 -6.53 -14.67 -26.16
CA ALA A 85 -6.48 -13.94 -24.91
C ALA A 85 -6.66 -14.92 -23.76
N LEU A 86 -5.75 -14.84 -22.79
CA LEU A 86 -5.86 -15.62 -21.60
C LEU A 86 -6.95 -14.99 -20.74
N ALA A 87 -7.96 -15.75 -20.40
CA ALA A 87 -8.88 -15.35 -19.35
C ALA A 87 -8.06 -15.15 -18.08
N ALA A 88 -8.00 -13.92 -17.59
CA ALA A 88 -7.37 -13.42 -16.39
C ALA A 88 -6.34 -14.36 -15.71
N ASP A 89 -5.14 -13.82 -15.48
CA ASP A 89 -4.05 -14.34 -14.64
C ASP A 89 -3.12 -15.36 -15.28
N LEU A 90 -2.25 -14.84 -16.13
CA LEU A 90 -1.12 -15.63 -16.58
C LEU A 90 0.17 -14.93 -16.27
N THR A 91 0.99 -15.62 -15.51
CA THR A 91 2.32 -15.16 -15.10
C THR A 91 2.32 -13.70 -14.67
N GLU A 92 1.60 -13.39 -13.59
CA GLU A 92 1.66 -12.08 -12.97
C GLU A 92 3.12 -11.78 -12.64
N VAL A 93 3.71 -10.84 -13.35
CA VAL A 93 5.08 -10.39 -13.11
C VAL A 93 5.07 -9.22 -12.15
N VAL A 94 6.09 -9.11 -11.33
CA VAL A 94 6.28 -8.02 -10.39
C VAL A 94 7.60 -7.31 -10.63
N VAL A 95 7.66 -6.06 -10.24
CA VAL A 95 8.85 -5.22 -10.25
C VAL A 95 9.31 -4.87 -8.84
N THR A 96 8.43 -5.01 -7.84
CA THR A 96 8.73 -4.72 -6.44
C THR A 96 9.28 -5.96 -5.74
N GLY A 97 10.28 -5.78 -4.88
CA GLY A 97 10.88 -6.87 -4.12
C GLY A 97 11.79 -7.82 -4.92
N VAL A 98 11.98 -7.54 -6.20
CA VAL A 98 12.82 -8.33 -7.11
C VAL A 98 13.86 -7.45 -7.77
N SER A 99 15.01 -8.03 -8.12
CA SER A 99 16.07 -7.30 -8.82
C SER A 99 15.72 -7.02 -10.28
N ARG A 100 15.00 -7.94 -10.92
CA ARG A 100 14.46 -7.86 -12.28
C ARG A 100 12.98 -8.22 -12.26
N THR A 101 12.23 -7.78 -13.25
CA THR A 101 10.84 -8.22 -13.46
C THR A 101 10.77 -9.75 -13.46
N THR A 102 10.01 -10.30 -12.54
CA THR A 102 9.98 -11.75 -12.27
C THR A 102 8.52 -12.21 -12.10
N GLU A 103 8.23 -13.43 -12.55
CA GLU A 103 6.95 -14.08 -12.25
C GLU A 103 6.79 -14.24 -10.73
N ILE A 104 5.65 -13.85 -10.18
CA ILE A 104 5.36 -13.94 -8.72
C ILE A 104 5.67 -15.34 -8.17
N ARG A 105 5.28 -16.38 -8.91
CA ARG A 105 5.48 -17.77 -8.46
C ARG A 105 6.94 -18.18 -8.34
N ARG A 106 7.84 -17.54 -9.11
CA ARG A 106 9.29 -17.85 -9.08
C ARG A 106 10.05 -17.06 -8.02
N SER A 107 9.43 -16.02 -7.46
CA SER A 107 10.04 -15.27 -6.37
C SER A 107 10.13 -16.13 -5.11
N PRO A 108 11.32 -16.29 -4.50
CA PRO A 108 11.45 -16.98 -3.22
C PRO A 108 10.83 -16.16 -2.07
N VAL A 109 10.76 -14.83 -2.23
CA VAL A 109 10.10 -13.93 -1.27
C VAL A 109 8.61 -13.90 -1.59
N PRO A 110 7.71 -13.98 -0.60
CA PRO A 110 6.28 -13.87 -0.80
C PRO A 110 5.88 -12.50 -1.34
N ILE A 111 5.34 -12.46 -2.55
CA ILE A 111 4.83 -11.25 -3.18
C ILE A 111 3.38 -11.50 -3.60
N ALA A 112 2.54 -10.50 -3.38
CA ALA A 112 1.17 -10.47 -3.89
C ALA A 112 0.96 -9.19 -4.67
N ALA A 113 0.09 -9.25 -5.68
CA ALA A 113 -0.26 -8.09 -6.46
C ALA A 113 -1.78 -7.99 -6.65
N MET A 114 -2.25 -6.78 -6.93
CA MET A 114 -3.63 -6.46 -7.23
C MET A 114 -3.67 -5.56 -8.45
N SER A 115 -4.43 -5.94 -9.46
CA SER A 115 -4.53 -5.19 -10.71
C SER A 115 -5.43 -3.96 -10.58
N GLY A 116 -5.24 -2.96 -11.46
CA GLY A 116 -6.08 -1.77 -11.52
C GLY A 116 -7.54 -2.08 -11.79
N LYS A 117 -7.84 -3.15 -12.53
CA LYS A 117 -9.21 -3.63 -12.71
C LYS A 117 -9.83 -4.04 -11.38
N GLU A 118 -9.12 -4.81 -10.55
CA GLU A 118 -9.60 -5.23 -9.24
C GLU A 118 -9.75 -4.04 -8.28
N ILE A 119 -8.83 -3.07 -8.33
CA ILE A 119 -8.92 -1.83 -7.55
C ILE A 119 -10.19 -1.05 -7.94
N ARG A 120 -10.45 -0.89 -9.24
CA ARG A 120 -11.63 -0.16 -9.76
C ARG A 120 -12.95 -0.85 -9.45
N LEU A 121 -12.97 -2.19 -9.39
CA LEU A 121 -14.18 -2.96 -9.07
C LEU A 121 -14.60 -2.88 -7.59
N ASN A 122 -13.78 -2.30 -6.73
CA ASN A 122 -14.08 -2.12 -5.32
C ASN A 122 -14.33 -0.65 -5.01
N ALA A 123 -15.39 -0.37 -4.25
CA ALA A 123 -15.63 0.93 -3.66
C ALA A 123 -15.00 0.96 -2.27
N ASN A 124 -13.97 1.79 -2.08
CA ASN A 124 -13.24 1.89 -0.82
C ASN A 124 -13.00 3.35 -0.47
N SER A 125 -12.88 3.64 0.82
CA SER A 125 -12.61 5.00 1.30
C SER A 125 -11.17 5.43 0.97
N ASN A 126 -10.24 4.50 0.87
CA ASN A 126 -8.85 4.77 0.48
C ASN A 126 -8.21 3.56 -0.23
N VAL A 127 -7.02 3.77 -0.80
CA VAL A 127 -6.31 2.75 -1.57
C VAL A 127 -5.79 1.58 -0.72
N ILE A 128 -5.47 1.81 0.55
CA ILE A 128 -4.98 0.76 1.46
C ILE A 128 -6.12 -0.20 1.80
N ASP A 129 -7.33 0.30 2.02
CA ASP A 129 -8.51 -0.56 2.24
C ASP A 129 -8.80 -1.45 1.03
N ALA A 130 -8.58 -0.92 -0.19
CA ALA A 130 -8.66 -1.73 -1.41
C ALA A 130 -7.62 -2.88 -1.39
N ALA A 131 -6.38 -2.57 -1.05
CA ALA A 131 -5.30 -3.55 -0.96
C ALA A 131 -5.57 -4.62 0.11
N VAL A 132 -6.05 -4.22 1.29
CA VAL A 132 -6.43 -5.15 2.38
C VAL A 132 -7.52 -6.11 1.94
N ARG A 133 -8.48 -5.65 1.15
CA ARG A 133 -9.55 -6.53 0.62
C ARG A 133 -9.06 -7.52 -0.42
N GLY A 134 -8.02 -7.20 -1.18
CA GLY A 134 -7.55 -8.03 -2.29
C GLY A 134 -6.35 -8.93 -1.96
N ILE A 135 -5.58 -8.61 -0.91
CA ILE A 135 -4.29 -9.25 -0.63
C ILE A 135 -4.32 -9.98 0.71
N PRO A 136 -4.20 -11.31 0.74
CA PRO A 136 -4.14 -12.10 1.97
C PRO A 136 -2.99 -11.65 2.88
N GLY A 137 -3.17 -11.69 4.20
CA GLY A 137 -2.14 -11.33 5.19
C GLY A 137 -1.82 -9.82 5.29
N LEU A 138 -2.37 -9.00 4.40
CA LEU A 138 -2.35 -7.55 4.54
C LEU A 138 -3.53 -7.11 5.41
N ASN A 139 -3.25 -6.27 6.40
CA ASN A 139 -4.24 -5.64 7.28
C ASN A 139 -3.99 -4.13 7.29
N ALA A 140 -4.84 -3.37 7.97
CA ALA A 140 -4.62 -1.95 8.19
C ALA A 140 -5.01 -1.52 9.60
N VAL A 141 -4.22 -0.63 10.20
CA VAL A 141 -4.66 0.20 11.32
C VAL A 141 -5.45 1.37 10.74
N THR A 142 -6.61 1.64 11.33
CA THR A 142 -7.53 2.70 10.88
C THR A 142 -7.88 3.64 12.04
N THR A 143 -8.04 4.93 11.73
CA THR A 143 -8.49 5.95 12.70
C THR A 143 -9.66 6.77 12.12
N GLY A 144 -10.33 6.24 11.13
CA GLY A 144 -11.44 6.87 10.42
C GLY A 144 -11.53 6.35 8.98
N PRO A 145 -12.55 6.77 8.21
CA PRO A 145 -12.79 6.22 6.87
C PRO A 145 -11.66 6.44 5.87
N ASN A 146 -10.92 7.53 5.98
CA ASN A 146 -9.83 7.87 5.04
C ASN A 146 -8.43 7.70 5.65
N ILE A 147 -8.35 7.28 6.89
CA ILE A 147 -7.08 7.09 7.59
C ILE A 147 -6.80 5.61 7.74
N SER A 148 -5.93 5.08 6.88
CA SER A 148 -5.49 3.68 6.92
C SER A 148 -4.00 3.56 6.67
N LYS A 149 -3.34 2.71 7.44
CA LYS A 149 -1.92 2.37 7.31
C LYS A 149 -1.75 0.86 7.17
N PRO A 150 -0.90 0.40 6.22
CA PRO A 150 -0.75 -1.02 5.98
C PRO A 150 -0.02 -1.72 7.14
N PHE A 151 -0.49 -2.92 7.46
CA PHE A 151 0.12 -3.87 8.38
C PHE A 151 0.36 -5.20 7.67
N ILE A 152 1.58 -5.67 7.68
CA ILE A 152 1.98 -6.94 7.10
C ILE A 152 2.40 -7.87 8.22
N ARG A 153 1.69 -9.00 8.37
CA ARG A 153 2.01 -10.03 9.36
C ARG A 153 2.19 -9.51 10.79
N GLY A 154 1.31 -8.57 11.21
CA GLY A 154 1.33 -7.97 12.54
C GLY A 154 2.33 -6.84 12.75
N LEU A 155 3.07 -6.44 11.73
CA LEU A 155 3.98 -5.31 11.77
C LEU A 155 3.48 -4.17 10.88
N GLY A 156 3.56 -2.95 11.38
CA GLY A 156 3.09 -1.76 10.67
C GLY A 156 3.88 -0.50 10.99
N TYR A 157 3.30 0.67 10.74
CA TYR A 157 3.94 1.98 10.86
C TYR A 157 5.26 2.02 10.08
N ASN A 158 6.32 2.50 10.73
CA ASN A 158 7.65 2.61 10.15
C ASN A 158 8.40 1.27 9.96
N ARG A 159 7.67 0.14 9.93
CA ARG A 159 8.20 -1.19 9.56
C ARG A 159 7.68 -1.67 8.21
N VAL A 160 6.61 -1.05 7.70
CA VAL A 160 6.09 -1.26 6.34
C VAL A 160 6.41 -0.03 5.50
N LEU A 161 7.22 -0.22 4.48
CA LEU A 161 7.55 0.85 3.55
C LEU A 161 6.44 0.98 2.50
N THR A 162 5.73 2.11 2.50
CA THR A 162 4.83 2.46 1.40
C THR A 162 5.59 3.24 0.33
N MET A 163 5.32 2.93 -0.93
CA MET A 163 5.93 3.60 -2.08
C MET A 163 4.88 4.01 -3.10
N PHE A 164 5.15 5.07 -3.83
CA PHE A 164 4.44 5.47 -5.03
C PHE A 164 5.38 5.38 -6.24
N ASN A 165 5.10 4.43 -7.14
CA ASN A 165 5.94 4.14 -8.31
C ASN A 165 7.43 3.95 -7.99
N GLY A 166 7.74 3.26 -6.89
CA GLY A 166 9.10 3.01 -6.42
C GLY A 166 9.74 4.13 -5.60
N MET A 167 9.14 5.32 -5.54
CA MET A 167 9.55 6.40 -4.64
C MET A 167 8.93 6.20 -3.26
N ARG A 168 9.73 6.31 -2.19
CA ARG A 168 9.21 6.24 -0.80
C ARG A 168 8.16 7.31 -0.55
N GLN A 169 7.07 6.93 0.12
CA GLN A 169 6.02 7.84 0.59
C GLN A 169 6.37 8.33 2.00
N GLU A 170 6.80 9.58 2.12
CA GLU A 170 7.20 10.17 3.39
C GLU A 170 6.13 11.18 3.86
N GLY A 171 5.10 10.66 4.52
CA GLY A 171 3.92 11.40 4.97
C GLY A 171 3.81 11.52 6.49
N GLN A 172 4.92 11.53 7.24
CA GLN A 172 4.89 11.66 8.70
C GLN A 172 4.08 10.52 9.37
N GLN A 173 4.28 9.27 8.97
CA GLN A 173 3.43 8.13 9.30
C GLN A 173 3.58 7.57 10.73
N TRP A 174 4.06 8.38 11.68
CA TRP A 174 4.27 7.99 13.06
C TRP A 174 3.01 8.07 13.93
N GLY A 175 2.12 9.05 13.70
CA GLY A 175 0.85 9.19 14.41
C GLY A 175 -0.19 8.15 13.97
N ASP A 176 -1.10 7.76 14.86
CA ASP A 176 -2.17 6.79 14.55
C ASP A 176 -3.14 7.32 13.49
N GLU A 177 -3.36 8.62 13.49
CA GLU A 177 -4.25 9.37 12.59
C GLU A 177 -3.58 9.82 11.28
N HIS A 178 -2.32 9.46 11.04
CA HIS A 178 -1.60 9.81 9.82
C HIS A 178 -1.77 8.74 8.74
N GLY A 179 -2.64 8.96 7.76
CA GLY A 179 -2.92 8.05 6.65
C GLY A 179 -1.87 8.06 5.53
N ILE A 180 -2.20 7.39 4.42
CA ILE A 180 -1.36 7.34 3.21
C ILE A 180 -1.95 8.30 2.17
N GLU A 181 -1.17 9.33 1.80
CA GLU A 181 -1.58 10.41 0.89
C GLU A 181 -1.31 10.02 -0.57
N VAL A 182 -2.18 9.21 -1.16
CA VAL A 182 -2.10 8.76 -2.58
C VAL A 182 -3.49 8.66 -3.18
N ASP A 183 -3.64 9.16 -4.40
CA ASP A 183 -4.87 9.05 -5.20
C ASP A 183 -5.20 7.59 -5.53
N GLY A 184 -6.23 7.05 -4.89
CA GLY A 184 -6.69 5.69 -5.16
C GLY A 184 -7.25 5.46 -6.56
N TYR A 185 -7.76 6.51 -7.23
CA TYR A 185 -8.25 6.41 -8.61
C TYR A 185 -7.11 6.38 -9.64
N GLY A 186 -5.94 6.89 -9.26
CA GLY A 186 -4.74 6.91 -10.11
C GLY A 186 -3.86 5.68 -10.02
N VAL A 187 -4.14 4.76 -9.10
CA VAL A 187 -3.35 3.53 -8.92
C VAL A 187 -3.87 2.44 -9.88
N ASP A 188 -2.99 1.94 -10.72
CA ASP A 188 -3.29 0.87 -11.68
C ASP A 188 -2.79 -0.51 -11.22
N ARG A 189 -1.91 -0.54 -10.24
CA ARG A 189 -1.39 -1.78 -9.66
C ARG A 189 -0.92 -1.55 -8.23
N ILE A 190 -1.16 -2.53 -7.36
CA ILE A 190 -0.60 -2.59 -6.01
C ILE A 190 0.25 -3.84 -5.92
N GLU A 191 1.51 -3.70 -5.53
CA GLU A 191 2.39 -4.82 -5.25
C GLU A 191 2.78 -4.82 -3.77
N VAL A 192 2.65 -5.97 -3.12
CA VAL A 192 2.98 -6.14 -1.70
C VAL A 192 4.02 -7.23 -1.55
N VAL A 193 5.18 -6.86 -1.05
CA VAL A 193 6.25 -7.77 -0.64
C VAL A 193 6.10 -8.03 0.85
N LYS A 194 6.02 -9.30 1.24
CA LYS A 194 5.84 -9.70 2.64
C LYS A 194 7.13 -10.24 3.22
N GLY A 195 7.55 -9.69 4.35
CA GLY A 195 8.83 -10.01 4.97
C GLY A 195 9.95 -9.04 4.60
N PRO A 196 11.17 -9.23 5.12
CA PRO A 196 12.24 -8.26 5.02
C PRO A 196 12.64 -7.94 3.58
N ALA A 197 12.14 -6.82 3.07
CA ALA A 197 12.53 -6.23 1.79
C ALA A 197 13.66 -5.19 1.95
N SER A 198 14.21 -5.09 3.17
CA SER A 198 15.30 -4.16 3.50
C SER A 198 16.50 -4.30 2.58
N LEU A 199 16.73 -5.48 2.02
CA LEU A 199 17.81 -5.73 1.07
C LEU A 199 17.78 -4.77 -0.14
N LEU A 200 16.61 -4.52 -0.71
CA LEU A 200 16.46 -3.66 -1.89
C LEU A 200 16.13 -2.20 -1.53
N TYR A 201 15.45 -1.98 -0.41
CA TYR A 201 14.85 -0.68 -0.10
C TYR A 201 15.42 0.00 1.15
N GLY A 202 16.25 -0.72 1.93
CA GLY A 202 16.92 -0.19 3.13
C GLY A 202 16.06 -0.25 4.38
N SER A 203 16.40 0.60 5.34
CA SER A 203 15.68 0.75 6.60
C SER A 203 14.18 0.98 6.38
N ASP A 204 13.37 0.58 7.37
CA ASP A 204 11.91 0.74 7.41
C ASP A 204 11.11 -0.25 6.53
N ALA A 205 11.78 -1.20 5.85
CA ALA A 205 11.16 -2.26 5.07
C ALA A 205 11.31 -3.66 5.71
N VAL A 206 11.36 -3.73 7.05
CA VAL A 206 11.58 -5.00 7.80
C VAL A 206 10.33 -5.90 7.81
N ALA A 207 9.14 -5.32 7.72
CA ALA A 207 7.90 -6.08 7.58
C ALA A 207 7.53 -6.33 6.12
N GLY A 208 7.94 -5.45 5.24
CA GLY A 208 7.66 -5.52 3.82
C GLY A 208 7.47 -4.17 3.16
N VAL A 209 6.97 -4.22 1.93
CA VAL A 209 6.76 -3.05 1.08
C VAL A 209 5.36 -3.10 0.46
N VAL A 210 4.68 -1.97 0.43
CA VAL A 210 3.48 -1.73 -0.37
C VAL A 210 3.80 -0.70 -1.44
N ASN A 211 3.84 -1.10 -2.71
CA ASN A 211 4.12 -0.21 -3.81
C ASN A 211 2.84 0.07 -4.60
N LEU A 212 2.44 1.33 -4.64
CA LEU A 212 1.29 1.85 -5.36
C LEU A 212 1.78 2.36 -6.72
N ILE A 213 1.44 1.67 -7.79
CA ILE A 213 1.98 1.91 -9.12
C ILE A 213 0.91 2.56 -9.99
N PRO A 214 1.11 3.81 -10.46
CA PRO A 214 0.22 4.44 -11.42
C PRO A 214 0.37 3.82 -12.80
N GLY A 215 -0.72 3.86 -13.59
CA GLY A 215 -0.69 3.40 -14.96
C GLY A 215 0.15 4.29 -15.88
N LEU A 216 0.88 3.66 -16.78
CA LEU A 216 1.44 4.36 -17.94
C LEU A 216 0.39 4.49 -19.06
N PRO A 217 0.49 5.50 -19.94
CA PRO A 217 -0.40 5.61 -21.08
C PRO A 217 -0.40 4.36 -21.92
N THR A 218 -1.56 3.76 -22.09
CA THR A 218 -1.80 2.61 -22.96
C THR A 218 -2.97 2.95 -23.88
N GLY A 219 -2.96 2.50 -25.13
CA GLY A 219 -4.04 2.76 -26.09
C GLY A 219 -3.51 3.11 -27.47
N PRO A 220 -4.38 3.62 -28.38
CA PRO A 220 -3.98 3.95 -29.74
C PRO A 220 -2.94 5.05 -29.80
N GLU A 221 -1.94 4.89 -30.69
CA GLU A 221 -0.96 5.94 -30.93
C GLU A 221 -1.59 7.20 -31.55
N ALA A 222 -1.07 8.35 -31.19
CA ALA A 222 -1.47 9.66 -31.70
C ALA A 222 -2.95 10.02 -31.46
N GLN A 223 -3.60 9.39 -30.47
CA GLN A 223 -4.96 9.72 -30.05
C GLN A 223 -4.99 10.09 -28.58
N LEU A 224 -5.72 11.17 -28.26
CA LEU A 224 -6.05 11.50 -26.89
C LEU A 224 -7.18 10.56 -26.46
N HIS A 225 -7.01 9.89 -25.34
CA HIS A 225 -8.01 9.04 -24.73
C HIS A 225 -7.98 9.20 -23.21
N GLY A 226 -9.05 8.81 -22.57
CA GLY A 226 -9.14 8.94 -21.13
C GLY A 226 -10.39 8.31 -20.56
N GLU A 227 -10.67 8.68 -19.32
CA GLU A 227 -11.87 8.24 -18.63
C GLU A 227 -12.36 9.31 -17.66
N VAL A 228 -13.66 9.37 -17.47
CA VAL A 228 -14.30 10.08 -16.36
C VAL A 228 -14.92 9.05 -15.44
N LEU A 229 -14.71 9.21 -14.14
CA LEU A 229 -15.23 8.35 -13.09
C LEU A 229 -16.09 9.18 -12.15
N ALA A 230 -17.26 8.66 -11.78
CA ALA A 230 -18.10 9.15 -10.71
C ALA A 230 -18.41 8.01 -9.73
N GLU A 231 -18.34 8.31 -8.43
CA GLU A 231 -18.59 7.34 -7.34
C GLU A 231 -19.48 7.97 -6.27
N TYR A 232 -20.38 7.15 -5.72
CA TYR A 232 -21.18 7.50 -4.54
C TYR A 232 -21.16 6.34 -3.54
N GLN A 233 -21.09 6.67 -2.24
CA GLN A 233 -21.17 5.71 -1.14
C GLN A 233 -22.17 6.21 -0.08
N SER A 234 -23.09 5.35 0.34
CA SER A 234 -24.18 5.76 1.23
C SER A 234 -23.80 5.86 2.71
N VAL A 235 -22.78 5.12 3.15
CA VAL A 235 -22.40 5.04 4.56
C VAL A 235 -21.94 6.38 5.12
N ASN A 236 -21.20 7.15 4.33
CA ASN A 236 -20.67 8.48 4.64
C ASN A 236 -21.05 9.55 3.61
N GLY A 237 -21.97 9.22 2.69
CA GLY A 237 -22.37 10.13 1.62
C GLY A 237 -21.21 10.54 0.69
N LEU A 238 -20.17 9.71 0.56
CA LEU A 238 -19.02 10.03 -0.27
C LEU A 238 -19.44 10.29 -1.72
N ILE A 239 -18.97 11.41 -2.25
CA ILE A 239 -19.04 11.81 -3.65
C ILE A 239 -17.62 11.86 -4.18
N GLY A 240 -17.29 10.99 -5.12
CA GLY A 240 -15.97 10.89 -5.74
C GLY A 240 -16.07 11.17 -7.24
N ASN A 241 -15.16 11.97 -7.77
CA ASN A 241 -15.06 12.25 -9.21
C ASN A 241 -13.59 12.19 -9.61
N SER A 242 -13.31 11.62 -10.78
CA SER A 242 -11.95 11.60 -11.34
C SER A 242 -11.99 11.72 -12.84
N MET A 243 -11.03 12.43 -13.42
CA MET A 243 -10.81 12.52 -14.86
C MET A 243 -9.36 12.17 -15.16
N GLY A 244 -9.16 11.19 -16.01
CA GLY A 244 -7.83 10.76 -16.50
C GLY A 244 -7.70 11.01 -18.00
N LEU A 245 -6.55 11.54 -18.43
CA LEU A 245 -6.19 11.79 -19.82
C LEU A 245 -4.86 11.13 -20.13
N ASN A 246 -4.75 10.48 -21.28
CA ASN A 246 -3.56 9.80 -21.75
C ASN A 246 -3.31 10.12 -23.22
N TYR A 247 -2.04 10.30 -23.58
CA TYR A 247 -1.60 10.46 -24.96
C TYR A 247 -0.23 9.83 -25.15
N GLN A 248 -0.05 9.15 -26.28
CA GLN A 248 1.25 8.63 -26.69
C GLN A 248 1.46 8.77 -28.18
N LYS A 249 2.68 9.09 -28.60
CA LYS A 249 3.08 9.15 -30.01
C LYS A 249 4.59 8.98 -30.17
N ASN A 250 5.01 8.03 -31.01
CA ASN A 250 6.43 7.81 -31.34
C ASN A 250 7.31 7.67 -30.08
N GLY A 251 6.79 7.00 -29.03
CA GLY A 251 7.48 6.85 -27.76
C GLY A 251 7.36 8.03 -26.79
N PHE A 252 6.89 9.19 -27.21
CA PHE A 252 6.46 10.25 -26.27
C PHE A 252 5.20 9.80 -25.55
N GLN A 253 5.15 9.99 -24.25
CA GLN A 253 4.05 9.59 -23.37
C GLN A 253 3.70 10.74 -22.43
N THR A 254 2.42 10.98 -22.24
CA THR A 254 1.95 11.90 -21.20
C THR A 254 0.62 11.44 -20.63
N SER A 255 0.44 11.63 -19.33
CA SER A 255 -0.82 11.41 -18.65
C SER A 255 -1.11 12.54 -17.67
N PHE A 256 -2.40 12.76 -17.43
CA PHE A 256 -2.89 13.67 -16.41
C PHE A 256 -4.11 13.07 -15.74
N ARG A 257 -4.20 13.21 -14.42
CA ARG A 257 -5.39 12.83 -13.65
C ARG A 257 -5.68 13.92 -12.61
N ALA A 258 -6.95 14.26 -12.54
CA ALA A 258 -7.50 15.09 -11.47
C ALA A 258 -8.62 14.32 -10.77
N SER A 259 -8.59 14.30 -9.44
CA SER A 259 -9.55 13.59 -8.60
C SER A 259 -10.02 14.48 -7.47
N HIS A 260 -11.29 14.34 -7.12
CA HIS A 260 -11.90 15.01 -5.99
C HIS A 260 -12.79 14.05 -5.23
N ARG A 261 -12.70 14.04 -3.89
CA ARG A 261 -13.54 13.24 -3.01
C ARG A 261 -14.01 14.07 -1.84
N LEU A 262 -15.27 13.89 -1.48
CA LEU A 262 -15.90 14.62 -0.39
C LEU A 262 -16.82 13.65 0.35
N ALA A 263 -16.67 13.55 1.68
CA ALA A 263 -17.49 12.71 2.52
C ALA A 263 -17.85 13.43 3.82
N ARG A 264 -19.02 13.13 4.32
CA ARG A 264 -19.51 13.54 5.63
C ARG A 264 -19.30 12.42 6.64
N ASP A 265 -19.72 12.63 7.88
CA ASP A 265 -19.67 11.64 8.95
C ASP A 265 -20.28 10.30 8.54
N TYR A 266 -19.56 9.21 8.77
CA TYR A 266 -20.07 7.88 8.50
C TYR A 266 -21.12 7.43 9.53
N ARG A 267 -21.88 6.42 9.19
CA ARG A 267 -22.87 5.82 10.08
C ARG A 267 -22.62 4.35 10.31
N ASN A 268 -23.06 3.87 11.49
CA ASN A 268 -23.16 2.45 11.81
C ASN A 268 -24.44 2.19 12.65
N ALA A 269 -24.75 0.91 12.86
CA ALA A 269 -25.98 0.51 13.56
C ALA A 269 -25.94 0.78 15.08
N ALA A 270 -24.77 0.91 15.69
CA ALA A 270 -24.62 1.12 17.14
C ALA A 270 -24.60 2.60 17.52
N ASP A 271 -23.80 3.42 16.80
CA ASP A 271 -23.53 4.82 17.13
C ASP A 271 -24.46 5.81 16.40
N GLY A 272 -25.14 5.33 15.35
CA GLY A 272 -25.73 6.23 14.37
C GLY A 272 -24.65 6.88 13.51
N ARG A 273 -24.61 8.23 13.41
CA ARG A 273 -23.50 8.95 12.75
C ARG A 273 -22.42 9.25 13.76
N VAL A 274 -21.18 9.04 13.32
CA VAL A 274 -19.97 9.22 14.12
C VAL A 274 -19.37 10.58 13.80
N TYR A 275 -19.40 11.47 14.76
CA TYR A 275 -18.92 12.84 14.64
C TYR A 275 -17.41 12.92 14.35
N ASN A 276 -17.02 13.92 13.56
CA ASN A 276 -15.65 14.16 13.15
C ASN A 276 -15.01 13.02 12.33
N THR A 277 -15.75 12.51 11.35
CA THR A 277 -15.25 11.47 10.44
C THR A 277 -15.39 11.84 8.97
N GLY A 278 -15.74 13.09 8.68
CA GLY A 278 -15.79 13.64 7.35
C GLY A 278 -14.40 13.93 6.76
N PHE A 279 -14.32 14.03 5.44
CA PHE A 279 -13.10 14.45 4.75
C PHE A 279 -13.37 15.07 3.38
N ALA A 280 -12.40 15.85 2.90
CA ALA A 280 -12.43 16.47 1.58
C ALA A 280 -11.03 16.48 1.00
N GLU A 281 -10.83 15.86 -0.17
CA GLU A 281 -9.52 15.78 -0.81
C GLU A 281 -9.56 16.15 -2.29
N ILE A 282 -8.49 16.78 -2.75
CA ILE A 282 -8.22 17.09 -4.15
C ILE A 282 -6.83 16.55 -4.49
N GLN A 283 -6.74 15.89 -5.63
CA GLN A 283 -5.51 15.22 -6.05
C GLN A 283 -5.26 15.46 -7.52
N LEU A 284 -4.01 15.76 -7.86
CA LEU A 284 -3.54 15.95 -9.22
C LEU A 284 -2.32 15.10 -9.45
N THR A 285 -2.28 14.37 -10.56
CA THR A 285 -1.13 13.59 -10.99
C THR A 285 -0.86 13.88 -12.45
N GLY A 286 0.36 14.25 -12.79
CA GLY A 286 0.84 14.45 -14.15
C GLY A 286 2.08 13.62 -14.41
N MET A 287 2.21 13.12 -15.64
CA MET A 287 3.41 12.43 -16.10
C MET A 287 3.73 12.87 -17.53
N VAL A 288 5.01 13.08 -17.81
CA VAL A 288 5.55 13.24 -19.14
C VAL A 288 6.79 12.39 -19.27
N GLY A 289 6.95 11.72 -20.40
CA GLY A 289 8.11 10.88 -20.62
C GLY A 289 8.33 10.46 -22.04
N VAL A 290 9.42 9.72 -22.22
CA VAL A 290 9.84 9.17 -23.51
C VAL A 290 10.26 7.72 -23.31
N GLN A 291 9.73 6.82 -24.13
CA GLN A 291 10.10 5.40 -24.20
C GLN A 291 10.66 5.11 -25.60
N LYS A 292 11.89 4.65 -25.69
CA LYS A 292 12.61 4.36 -26.93
C LYS A 292 13.36 3.03 -26.83
N ALA A 293 14.02 2.62 -27.90
CA ALA A 293 14.82 1.39 -27.90
C ALA A 293 16.01 1.41 -26.92
N TRP A 294 16.55 2.59 -26.61
CA TRP A 294 17.63 2.76 -25.64
C TRP A 294 17.16 2.75 -24.19
N GLY A 295 15.84 2.82 -23.94
CA GLY A 295 15.23 2.89 -22.61
C GLY A 295 14.13 3.94 -22.52
N GLY A 296 13.76 4.32 -21.28
CA GLY A 296 12.73 5.30 -21.02
C GLY A 296 13.09 6.24 -19.89
N VAL A 297 12.56 7.45 -19.95
CA VAL A 297 12.64 8.45 -18.86
C VAL A 297 11.26 9.06 -18.67
N HIS A 298 10.79 9.10 -17.43
CA HIS A 298 9.47 9.65 -17.07
C HIS A 298 9.60 10.60 -15.89
N LEU A 299 9.06 11.79 -16.03
CA LEU A 299 8.91 12.79 -14.97
C LEU A 299 7.46 12.74 -14.44
N TRP A 300 7.32 12.61 -13.14
CA TRP A 300 6.06 12.56 -12.41
C TRP A 300 5.91 13.78 -11.52
N LEU A 301 4.73 14.36 -11.51
CA LEU A 301 4.34 15.46 -10.63
C LEU A 301 3.03 15.08 -9.95
N THR A 302 2.97 15.18 -8.62
CA THR A 302 1.74 14.91 -7.87
C THR A 302 1.48 15.99 -6.83
N SER A 303 0.21 16.30 -6.64
CA SER A 303 -0.30 17.18 -5.58
C SER A 303 -1.48 16.50 -4.90
N TYR A 304 -1.47 16.50 -3.59
CA TYR A 304 -2.50 15.96 -2.72
C TYR A 304 -2.83 17.02 -1.65
N ASP A 305 -4.07 17.44 -1.55
CA ASP A 305 -4.57 18.35 -0.48
C ASP A 305 -5.79 17.67 0.16
N ASP A 306 -5.68 17.32 1.44
CA ASP A 306 -6.70 16.64 2.21
C ASP A 306 -7.02 17.43 3.48
N ARG A 307 -8.31 17.53 3.78
CA ARG A 307 -8.85 18.00 5.05
C ARG A 307 -9.60 16.85 5.67
N GLN A 308 -9.06 16.33 6.74
CA GLN A 308 -9.53 15.12 7.42
C GLN A 308 -9.95 15.47 8.84
N GLU A 309 -11.18 15.16 9.21
CA GLU A 309 -11.64 15.21 10.59
C GLU A 309 -11.09 14.03 11.40
N ILE A 310 -10.87 14.27 12.71
CA ILE A 310 -10.41 13.25 13.65
C ILE A 310 -11.41 13.19 14.80
N PRO A 311 -12.08 12.05 15.04
CA PRO A 311 -13.01 11.91 16.15
C PRO A 311 -12.26 11.84 17.47
N ASP A 312 -12.71 12.56 18.48
CA ASP A 312 -12.25 12.44 19.86
C ASP A 312 -13.05 11.41 20.69
N GLY A 313 -14.20 10.99 20.19
CA GLY A 313 -15.06 9.98 20.81
C GLY A 313 -15.88 10.48 21.99
N SER A 314 -15.87 11.78 22.29
CA SER A 314 -16.58 12.35 23.45
C SER A 314 -18.09 12.24 23.30
N ARG A 315 -18.77 11.85 24.39
CA ARG A 315 -20.21 11.63 24.43
C ARG A 315 -20.85 12.17 25.69
N ASP A 316 -22.07 12.61 25.56
CA ASP A 316 -22.94 12.88 26.69
C ASP A 316 -23.25 11.60 27.49
N SER A 317 -23.07 11.64 28.79
CA SER A 317 -23.18 10.47 29.69
C SER A 317 -24.57 9.85 29.73
N LEU A 318 -25.63 10.64 29.50
CA LEU A 318 -27.03 10.19 29.58
C LEU A 318 -27.55 9.74 28.22
N SER A 319 -27.45 10.58 27.20
CA SER A 319 -28.02 10.29 25.88
C SER A 319 -27.09 9.47 24.97
N ARG A 320 -25.83 9.37 25.31
CA ARG A 320 -24.77 8.72 24.49
C ARG A 320 -24.53 9.38 23.12
N ARG A 321 -25.11 10.56 22.90
CA ARG A 321 -24.88 11.34 21.69
C ARG A 321 -23.51 11.96 21.72
N PHE A 322 -22.89 12.15 20.54
CA PHE A 322 -21.61 12.83 20.44
C PHE A 322 -21.73 14.29 20.90
N THR A 323 -20.67 14.74 21.54
CA THR A 323 -20.50 16.12 21.99
C THR A 323 -19.36 16.77 21.20
N ARG A 324 -19.32 18.09 21.16
CA ARG A 324 -18.21 18.83 20.54
C ARG A 324 -17.48 19.66 21.59
N GLN A 325 -16.18 19.76 21.41
CA GLN A 325 -15.33 20.64 22.21
C GLN A 325 -15.52 22.09 21.78
N GLU A 326 -15.70 23.02 22.73
CA GLU A 326 -15.81 24.46 22.48
C GLU A 326 -14.77 25.29 23.26
N PHE A 327 -14.16 24.72 24.26
CA PHE A 327 -13.22 25.38 25.15
C PHE A 327 -11.86 24.67 25.20
N GLU A 328 -10.85 25.44 25.67
CA GLU A 328 -9.50 24.94 25.84
C GLU A 328 -9.27 24.35 27.23
N ALA A 329 -8.47 23.27 27.28
CA ALA A 329 -7.86 22.74 28.48
C ALA A 329 -8.84 22.66 29.69
N ASN A 330 -8.47 23.28 30.81
CA ASN A 330 -9.24 23.22 32.06
C ASN A 330 -10.62 23.92 32.01
N LYS A 331 -10.92 24.69 30.96
CA LYS A 331 -12.25 25.29 30.73
C LYS A 331 -13.18 24.36 29.98
N ASP A 332 -12.68 23.28 29.44
CA ASP A 332 -13.44 22.26 28.72
C ASP A 332 -14.03 21.27 29.71
N ASP A 333 -15.28 21.45 30.05
CA ASP A 333 -16.03 20.53 30.90
C ASP A 333 -16.66 19.43 30.06
N LEU A 334 -16.02 18.27 30.01
CA LEU A 334 -16.47 17.09 29.28
C LEU A 334 -17.95 16.70 29.62
N SER A 335 -18.42 17.01 30.83
CA SER A 335 -19.77 16.69 31.26
C SER A 335 -20.83 17.66 30.70
N ASN A 336 -20.41 18.84 30.29
CA ASN A 336 -21.29 19.92 29.82
C ASN A 336 -20.99 20.34 28.37
N ARG A 337 -20.22 19.58 27.63
CA ARG A 337 -20.02 19.83 26.20
C ARG A 337 -21.35 19.80 25.44
N PRO A 338 -21.60 20.73 24.50
CA PRO A 338 -22.84 20.74 23.73
C PRO A 338 -22.96 19.51 22.83
N LEU A 339 -24.20 19.06 22.68
CA LEU A 339 -24.53 17.93 21.80
C LEU A 339 -24.36 18.33 20.34
N VAL A 340 -23.76 17.46 19.55
CA VAL A 340 -23.68 17.61 18.10
C VAL A 340 -25.06 17.47 17.49
N SER A 341 -25.46 18.41 16.63
CA SER A 341 -26.75 18.41 15.98
C SER A 341 -26.83 17.39 14.83
N ALA A 342 -28.05 16.97 14.49
CA ALA A 342 -28.27 16.06 13.37
C ALA A 342 -27.87 16.68 12.01
N ASP A 343 -27.92 18.02 11.91
CA ASP A 343 -27.55 18.73 10.69
C ASP A 343 -26.04 18.84 10.54
N GLU A 344 -25.28 19.04 11.63
CA GLU A 344 -23.82 18.94 11.63
C GLU A 344 -23.36 17.57 11.15
N LEU A 345 -23.88 16.49 11.73
CA LEU A 345 -23.55 15.11 11.37
C LEU A 345 -23.87 14.74 9.91
N LYS A 346 -24.70 15.52 9.21
CA LYS A 346 -25.03 15.34 7.79
C LYS A 346 -24.33 16.32 6.88
N SER A 347 -23.63 17.30 7.46
CA SER A 347 -22.94 18.35 6.71
C SER A 347 -21.74 17.80 5.96
N TYR A 348 -21.44 18.40 4.81
CA TYR A 348 -20.17 18.23 4.10
C TYR A 348 -19.15 19.32 4.45
N LYS A 349 -19.51 20.24 5.35
CA LYS A 349 -18.56 21.22 5.86
C LYS A 349 -17.61 20.51 6.81
N ILE A 350 -16.32 20.56 6.54
CA ILE A 350 -15.29 20.04 7.44
C ILE A 350 -15.21 20.90 8.69
N ALA A 351 -15.17 20.26 9.85
CA ALA A 351 -15.12 20.90 11.16
C ALA A 351 -13.84 21.74 11.33
N ASP A 352 -13.87 22.63 12.34
CA ASP A 352 -12.71 23.46 12.66
C ASP A 352 -11.58 22.62 13.28
N LEU A 353 -11.92 21.63 14.11
CA LEU A 353 -10.97 20.65 14.62
C LEU A 353 -10.74 19.55 13.56
N ARG A 354 -9.59 19.57 12.91
CA ARG A 354 -9.27 18.75 11.73
C ARG A 354 -7.77 18.65 11.49
N GLN A 355 -7.38 17.73 10.66
CA GLN A 355 -6.09 17.78 9.97
C GLN A 355 -6.22 18.48 8.61
N ARG A 356 -5.14 19.10 8.16
CA ARG A 356 -4.93 19.47 6.76
C ARG A 356 -3.57 18.97 6.31
N ILE A 357 -3.56 18.17 5.25
CA ILE A 357 -2.36 17.55 4.71
C ILE A 357 -2.18 18.01 3.27
N ARG A 358 -1.00 18.58 2.97
CA ARG A 358 -0.60 18.91 1.60
C ARG A 358 0.67 18.17 1.27
N HIS A 359 0.62 17.34 0.25
CA HIS A 359 1.75 16.53 -0.17
C HIS A 359 2.05 16.75 -1.64
N TYR A 360 3.25 17.26 -1.92
CA TYR A 360 3.73 17.52 -3.26
C TYR A 360 4.91 16.60 -3.58
N ARG A 361 4.94 16.05 -4.80
CA ARG A 361 6.06 15.27 -5.30
C ARG A 361 6.45 15.67 -6.70
N ALA A 362 7.74 15.71 -6.96
CA ALA A 362 8.32 15.78 -8.29
C ALA A 362 9.44 14.76 -8.36
N PHE A 363 9.35 13.77 -9.24
CA PHE A 363 10.38 12.75 -9.36
C PHE A 363 10.51 12.23 -10.79
N ALA A 364 11.74 11.87 -11.15
CA ALA A 364 12.07 11.24 -12.41
C ALA A 364 12.44 9.77 -12.20
N THR A 365 11.96 8.92 -13.09
CA THR A 365 12.39 7.53 -13.22
C THR A 365 13.03 7.35 -14.58
N GLY A 366 14.15 6.61 -14.66
CA GLY A 366 14.85 6.32 -15.90
C GLY A 366 15.28 4.86 -15.96
N GLU A 367 15.12 4.25 -17.12
CA GLU A 367 15.65 2.94 -17.47
C GLU A 367 16.43 3.07 -18.76
N VAL A 368 17.75 2.85 -18.72
CA VAL A 368 18.64 3.10 -19.84
C VAL A 368 19.52 1.88 -20.08
N GLN A 369 19.56 1.41 -21.32
CA GLN A 369 20.53 0.40 -21.72
C GLN A 369 21.93 1.02 -21.69
N LEU A 370 22.81 0.49 -20.82
CA LEU A 370 24.16 0.99 -20.62
C LEU A 370 25.15 -0.18 -20.79
N GLY A 371 25.85 -0.20 -21.90
CA GLY A 371 26.70 -1.34 -22.25
C GLY A 371 25.89 -2.63 -22.36
N PRO A 372 26.35 -3.75 -21.77
CA PRO A 372 25.64 -5.02 -21.80
C PRO A 372 24.49 -5.10 -20.78
N GLY A 373 24.32 -4.09 -19.94
CA GLY A 373 23.34 -4.08 -18.85
C GLY A 373 22.36 -2.93 -18.95
N GLU A 374 21.54 -2.80 -17.91
CA GLU A 374 20.49 -1.78 -17.78
C GLU A 374 20.72 -0.97 -16.50
N LEU A 375 20.75 0.34 -16.64
CA LEU A 375 20.79 1.28 -15.52
C LEU A 375 19.38 1.78 -15.22
N ARG A 376 18.92 1.62 -13.98
CA ARG A 376 17.66 2.18 -13.47
C ARG A 376 17.95 3.28 -12.46
N LEU A 377 17.32 4.42 -12.67
CA LEU A 377 17.51 5.61 -11.85
C LEU A 377 16.16 6.09 -11.29
N LEU A 378 16.19 6.61 -10.09
CA LEU A 378 15.10 7.40 -9.50
C LEU A 378 15.71 8.56 -8.73
N LEU A 379 15.23 9.77 -9.01
CA LEU A 379 15.57 10.97 -8.26
C LEU A 379 14.29 11.77 -8.05
N GLY A 380 14.02 12.17 -6.82
CA GLY A 380 12.80 12.94 -6.55
C GLY A 380 12.87 13.76 -5.28
N VAL A 381 12.05 14.77 -5.24
CA VAL A 381 11.79 15.60 -4.07
C VAL A 381 10.30 15.53 -3.72
N GLN A 382 10.02 15.46 -2.44
CA GLN A 382 8.67 15.55 -1.91
C GLN A 382 8.63 16.46 -0.70
N GLN A 383 7.50 17.10 -0.52
CA GLN A 383 7.22 17.93 0.65
C GLN A 383 5.85 17.54 1.21
N ASN A 384 5.83 17.15 2.47
CA ASN A 384 4.63 16.91 3.25
C ASN A 384 4.46 18.05 4.26
N HIS A 385 3.36 18.77 4.17
CA HIS A 385 2.96 19.79 5.14
C HIS A 385 1.70 19.32 5.85
N ARG A 386 1.85 18.96 7.12
CA ARG A 386 0.78 18.47 7.98
C ARG A 386 0.46 19.47 9.04
N GLN A 387 -0.81 19.79 9.16
CA GLN A 387 -1.36 20.69 10.16
C GLN A 387 -2.50 20.00 10.90
N GLU A 388 -2.51 20.08 12.22
CA GLU A 388 -3.58 19.56 13.07
C GLU A 388 -4.16 20.71 13.89
N TYR A 389 -5.41 20.99 13.67
CA TYR A 389 -6.15 22.08 14.31
C TYR A 389 -6.94 21.48 15.47
N ASN A 390 -6.47 21.72 16.69
CA ASN A 390 -7.03 21.19 17.93
C ASN A 390 -7.45 22.31 18.92
N HIS A 391 -7.42 23.57 18.49
CA HIS A 391 -7.80 24.72 19.31
C HIS A 391 -9.20 25.22 18.95
N PRO A 392 -10.26 24.86 19.71
CA PRO A 392 -11.64 25.28 19.41
C PRO A 392 -11.84 26.80 19.53
N THR A 393 -11.06 27.45 20.41
CA THR A 393 -11.13 28.94 20.58
C THR A 393 -10.28 29.71 19.57
N ALA A 394 -9.44 29.00 18.82
CA ALA A 394 -8.52 29.56 17.83
C ALA A 394 -8.46 28.69 16.58
N ALA A 395 -9.56 28.49 15.88
CA ALA A 395 -9.77 27.53 14.81
C ALA A 395 -8.77 27.62 13.62
N ASN A 396 -8.05 28.73 13.50
CA ASN A 396 -7.00 28.91 12.48
C ASN A 396 -5.56 28.71 13.01
N GLN A 397 -5.42 28.42 14.31
CA GLN A 397 -4.15 28.12 14.94
C GLN A 397 -3.97 26.59 14.99
N PRO A 398 -3.02 26.02 14.26
CA PRO A 398 -2.73 24.61 14.40
C PRO A 398 -1.94 24.34 15.68
N GLY A 399 -2.26 23.26 16.38
CA GLY A 399 -1.42 22.72 17.43
C GLY A 399 -0.17 22.09 16.81
N LEU A 400 -0.34 21.17 15.90
CA LEU A 400 0.76 20.59 15.13
C LEU A 400 0.87 21.28 13.76
N ASP A 401 2.08 21.74 13.41
CA ASP A 401 2.37 22.31 12.09
C ASP A 401 3.77 21.91 11.65
N LEU A 402 3.86 20.81 10.88
CA LEU A 402 5.11 20.18 10.46
C LEU A 402 5.28 20.22 8.95
N GLN A 403 6.42 20.68 8.50
CA GLN A 403 6.83 20.60 7.11
C GLN A 403 8.04 19.68 6.96
N LEU A 404 7.84 18.53 6.34
CA LEU A 404 8.88 17.55 6.02
C LEU A 404 9.22 17.66 4.54
N THR A 405 10.48 17.97 4.23
CA THR A 405 11.03 17.91 2.87
C THR A 405 11.95 16.71 2.76
N THR A 406 11.73 15.87 1.75
CA THR A 406 12.54 14.67 1.51
C THR A 406 13.06 14.65 0.09
N VAL A 407 14.36 14.43 -0.08
CA VAL A 407 14.98 14.09 -1.36
C VAL A 407 15.27 12.60 -1.38
N ASN A 408 14.74 11.89 -2.37
CA ASN A 408 14.96 10.46 -2.57
C ASN A 408 15.87 10.23 -3.78
N TYR A 409 16.79 9.28 -3.67
CA TYR A 409 17.66 8.88 -4.78
C TYR A 409 17.88 7.38 -4.80
N GLN A 410 17.98 6.84 -6.02
CA GLN A 410 18.27 5.44 -6.27
C GLN A 410 18.97 5.27 -7.61
N ALA A 411 19.98 4.41 -7.63
CA ALA A 411 20.62 3.91 -8.84
C ALA A 411 20.81 2.40 -8.71
N ARG A 412 20.40 1.64 -9.73
CA ARG A 412 20.59 0.19 -9.83
C ARG A 412 21.17 -0.13 -11.19
N TYR A 413 22.18 -0.98 -11.22
CA TYR A 413 22.72 -1.51 -12.47
C TYR A 413 22.47 -3.03 -12.53
N LEU A 414 21.73 -3.43 -13.53
CA LEU A 414 21.35 -4.81 -13.82
C LEU A 414 22.32 -5.34 -14.89
N LEU A 415 23.30 -6.14 -14.49
CA LEU A 415 24.26 -6.71 -15.41
C LEU A 415 23.54 -7.71 -16.34
N ALA A 416 23.99 -7.80 -17.60
CA ALA A 416 23.46 -8.81 -18.51
C ALA A 416 23.65 -10.22 -17.94
N PRO A 417 22.67 -11.11 -18.08
CA PRO A 417 22.79 -12.47 -17.59
C PRO A 417 23.96 -13.22 -18.25
N VAL A 418 24.82 -13.82 -17.46
CA VAL A 418 25.96 -14.61 -17.94
C VAL A 418 25.88 -16.04 -17.37
N ARG A 419 25.78 -17.04 -18.25
CA ARG A 419 25.68 -18.46 -17.84
C ARG A 419 24.60 -18.72 -16.79
N GLY A 420 23.46 -18.01 -16.86
CA GLY A 420 22.34 -18.13 -15.91
C GLY A 420 22.58 -17.42 -14.57
N TYR A 421 23.65 -16.66 -14.42
CA TYR A 421 23.82 -15.71 -13.31
C TYR A 421 23.24 -14.35 -13.66
N GLU A 422 22.46 -13.78 -12.78
CA GLU A 422 21.92 -12.43 -12.86
C GLU A 422 22.41 -11.65 -11.63
N LEU A 423 23.23 -10.63 -11.87
CA LEU A 423 23.74 -9.76 -10.82
C LEU A 423 23.10 -8.38 -10.93
N THR A 424 22.62 -7.86 -9.80
CA THR A 424 22.17 -6.47 -9.66
C THR A 424 22.93 -5.84 -8.53
N VAL A 425 23.49 -4.67 -8.77
CA VAL A 425 24.12 -3.83 -7.75
C VAL A 425 23.43 -2.48 -7.70
N GLY A 426 23.37 -1.87 -6.53
CA GLY A 426 22.70 -0.58 -6.44
C GLY A 426 22.99 0.17 -5.15
N VAL A 427 22.60 1.43 -5.18
CA VAL A 427 22.61 2.34 -4.05
C VAL A 427 21.27 3.07 -3.99
N ASN A 428 20.77 3.34 -2.81
CA ASN A 428 19.62 4.22 -2.59
C ASN A 428 19.68 4.87 -1.21
N GLY A 429 18.87 5.90 -1.05
CA GLY A 429 18.77 6.60 0.23
C GLY A 429 17.85 7.80 0.14
N MET A 430 17.91 8.61 1.19
CA MET A 430 17.14 9.85 1.29
C MET A 430 17.85 10.88 2.15
N SER A 431 17.48 12.14 1.97
CA SER A 431 17.80 13.24 2.87
C SER A 431 16.50 13.92 3.28
N GLN A 432 16.32 14.15 4.56
CA GLN A 432 15.13 14.77 5.14
C GLN A 432 15.48 16.01 5.95
N ASP A 433 14.61 17.01 5.87
CA ASP A 433 14.57 18.18 6.74
C ASP A 433 13.14 18.39 7.22
N ASN A 434 12.91 18.31 8.54
CA ASN A 434 11.61 18.49 9.17
C ASN A 434 11.63 19.74 10.05
N GLN A 435 10.67 20.61 9.86
CA GLN A 435 10.58 21.90 10.54
C GLN A 435 9.19 22.12 11.11
N HIS A 436 9.12 22.74 12.30
CA HIS A 436 7.89 23.37 12.78
C HIS A 436 7.69 24.72 12.07
N ARG A 437 6.43 25.03 11.77
CA ARG A 437 6.04 26.32 11.18
C ARG A 437 5.32 27.18 12.19
N ASN A 438 4.03 27.06 12.31
CA ASN A 438 3.20 27.85 13.23
C ASN A 438 2.54 26.92 14.27
N ALA A 439 3.31 26.03 14.85
CA ALA A 439 2.85 25.05 15.84
C ALA A 439 2.75 25.66 17.25
N THR A 440 1.85 25.12 18.05
CA THR A 440 1.77 25.36 19.50
C THR A 440 2.10 24.10 20.30
N ASP A 441 1.96 22.93 19.68
CA ASP A 441 2.30 21.62 20.22
C ASP A 441 3.52 21.08 19.49
N PHE A 442 4.48 20.62 20.25
CA PHE A 442 5.76 20.15 19.73
C PHE A 442 6.00 18.71 20.14
N ALA A 443 5.36 17.77 19.42
CA ALA A 443 5.44 16.34 19.72
C ALA A 443 6.83 15.73 19.42
N ILE A 444 7.52 16.22 18.40
CA ILE A 444 8.83 15.76 17.93
C ILE A 444 9.77 16.95 17.69
N PRO A 445 11.10 16.77 17.75
CA PRO A 445 12.04 17.84 17.41
C PRO A 445 12.01 18.20 15.92
N PRO A 446 12.37 19.44 15.53
CA PRO A 446 12.82 19.68 14.17
C PRO A 446 14.12 18.90 13.94
N TYR A 447 14.25 18.23 12.77
CA TYR A 447 15.38 17.31 12.56
C TYR A 447 15.88 17.29 11.13
N GLN A 448 17.11 16.83 10.97
CA GLN A 448 17.71 16.44 9.72
C GLN A 448 18.09 14.96 9.77
N LEU A 449 17.81 14.25 8.67
CA LEU A 449 18.12 12.84 8.50
C LEU A 449 18.81 12.63 7.15
N PHE A 450 19.85 11.83 7.15
CA PHE A 450 20.52 11.36 5.94
C PHE A 450 20.60 9.83 5.97
N ASP A 451 20.23 9.18 4.88
CA ASP A 451 20.18 7.73 4.75
C ASP A 451 20.85 7.30 3.44
N LEU A 452 21.77 6.36 3.50
CA LEU A 452 22.46 5.79 2.35
C LEU A 452 22.69 4.31 2.56
N GLY A 453 22.37 3.50 1.57
CA GLY A 453 22.67 2.08 1.56
C GLY A 453 23.12 1.58 0.21
N GLY A 454 24.10 0.66 0.22
CA GLY A 454 24.57 -0.04 -0.96
C GLY A 454 24.27 -1.53 -0.89
N PHE A 455 23.87 -2.14 -2.01
CA PHE A 455 23.48 -3.54 -2.05
C PHE A 455 23.92 -4.26 -3.31
N GLY A 456 24.00 -5.61 -3.19
CA GLY A 456 24.18 -6.52 -4.30
C GLY A 456 23.24 -7.72 -4.17
N VAL A 457 22.62 -8.11 -5.27
CA VAL A 457 21.74 -9.30 -5.35
C VAL A 457 22.20 -10.18 -6.49
N LEU A 458 22.45 -11.43 -6.21
CA LEU A 458 22.80 -12.46 -7.16
C LEU A 458 21.69 -13.50 -7.24
N LYS A 459 21.24 -13.78 -8.45
CA LYS A 459 20.30 -14.84 -8.78
C LYS A 459 20.96 -15.87 -9.70
N LYS A 460 20.66 -17.15 -9.48
CA LYS A 460 21.13 -18.25 -10.32
C LYS A 460 20.02 -19.27 -10.53
N THR A 461 19.83 -19.65 -11.78
CA THR A 461 18.89 -20.70 -12.17
C THR A 461 19.62 -22.00 -12.51
N PHE A 462 19.22 -23.12 -11.88
CA PHE A 462 19.71 -24.46 -12.10
C PHE A 462 18.55 -25.37 -12.52
N GLY A 463 18.17 -25.36 -13.77
CA GLY A 463 17.01 -26.10 -14.24
C GLY A 463 15.71 -25.67 -13.53
N ALA A 464 15.16 -26.55 -12.70
CA ALA A 464 13.94 -26.28 -11.92
C ALA A 464 14.16 -25.47 -10.64
N LEU A 465 15.41 -25.34 -10.18
CA LEU A 465 15.79 -24.60 -8.98
C LEU A 465 16.26 -23.18 -9.34
N GLU A 466 15.71 -22.20 -8.68
CA GLU A 466 16.19 -20.83 -8.74
C GLU A 466 16.64 -20.41 -7.33
N LEU A 467 17.87 -19.93 -7.20
CA LEU A 467 18.44 -19.41 -5.96
C LEU A 467 18.68 -17.91 -6.09
N THR A 468 18.34 -17.16 -5.04
CA THR A 468 18.58 -15.70 -4.95
C THR A 468 19.17 -15.40 -3.59
N GLY A 469 20.26 -14.64 -3.59
CA GLY A 469 20.90 -14.18 -2.35
C GLY A 469 21.39 -12.75 -2.52
N GLY A 470 21.52 -12.03 -1.41
CA GLY A 470 22.00 -10.67 -1.46
C GLY A 470 22.44 -10.13 -0.10
N LEU A 471 23.21 -9.06 -0.18
CA LEU A 471 23.73 -8.32 0.97
C LEU A 471 23.53 -6.83 0.77
N ARG A 472 23.31 -6.11 1.88
CA ARG A 472 23.19 -4.65 1.92
C ARG A 472 23.77 -4.10 3.20
N TYR A 473 24.44 -2.95 3.08
CA TYR A 473 24.90 -2.17 4.22
C TYR A 473 24.28 -0.78 4.18
N ASP A 474 23.70 -0.35 5.31
CA ASP A 474 23.03 0.92 5.49
C ASP A 474 23.71 1.79 6.54
N VAL A 475 23.67 3.10 6.29
CA VAL A 475 24.10 4.15 7.22
C VAL A 475 22.98 5.17 7.29
N ARG A 476 22.46 5.45 8.52
CA ARG A 476 21.51 6.52 8.79
C ARG A 476 22.06 7.47 9.83
N GLN A 477 22.13 8.74 9.50
CA GLN A 477 22.49 9.81 10.43
C GLN A 477 21.25 10.64 10.76
N VAL A 478 21.01 10.89 12.04
CA VAL A 478 19.93 11.73 12.54
C VAL A 478 20.53 12.81 13.42
N ARG A 479 20.07 14.05 13.27
CA ARG A 479 20.51 15.17 14.09
C ARG A 479 19.44 16.23 14.26
N TRP A 480 19.47 16.92 15.41
CA TRP A 480 18.77 18.17 15.67
C TRP A 480 19.56 19.03 16.67
N ASN A 481 19.30 20.34 16.66
CA ASN A 481 19.89 21.30 17.60
C ASN A 481 18.99 21.46 18.82
N ASP A 482 19.49 22.23 19.81
CA ASP A 482 18.66 22.66 20.93
C ASP A 482 17.42 23.39 20.42
N PHE A 483 16.27 23.00 20.93
CA PHE A 483 14.98 23.62 20.57
C PHE A 483 14.26 24.05 21.84
N TYR A 484 13.95 25.33 21.92
CA TYR A 484 13.32 25.97 23.06
C TYR A 484 11.90 26.32 22.75
N VAL A 485 11.04 26.27 23.78
CA VAL A 485 9.62 26.61 23.73
C VAL A 485 9.30 27.56 24.89
N ALA A 486 8.46 28.54 24.65
CA ALA A 486 7.94 29.44 25.66
C ALA A 486 6.48 29.77 25.40
N LEU A 487 5.73 30.08 26.47
CA LEU A 487 4.40 30.63 26.37
C LEU A 487 4.46 32.00 25.69
N ASN A 488 3.70 32.17 24.62
CA ASN A 488 3.52 33.49 23.95
C ASN A 488 2.37 34.22 24.65
N PRO A 489 2.66 35.33 25.37
CA PRO A 489 1.65 36.05 26.14
C PRO A 489 0.53 36.67 25.26
N ALA A 490 0.83 36.91 23.99
CA ALA A 490 -0.15 37.51 23.07
C ALA A 490 -1.21 36.52 22.59
N THR A 491 -0.87 35.26 22.49
CA THR A 491 -1.79 34.21 22.02
C THR A 491 -2.29 33.29 23.12
N GLY A 492 -1.54 33.17 24.23
CA GLY A 492 -1.80 32.23 25.30
C GLY A 492 -1.35 30.79 24.98
N PHE A 493 -0.70 30.55 23.83
CA PHE A 493 -0.19 29.24 23.40
C PHE A 493 1.34 29.21 23.46
N ASN A 494 1.90 28.01 23.48
CA ASN A 494 3.34 27.85 23.34
C ASN A 494 3.81 28.21 21.92
N ALA A 495 5.04 28.67 21.82
CA ALA A 495 5.69 29.00 20.57
C ALA A 495 7.17 28.62 20.63
N ALA A 496 7.80 28.38 19.48
CA ALA A 496 9.24 28.23 19.39
C ALA A 496 9.94 29.50 19.92
N ALA A 497 10.97 29.30 20.74
CA ALA A 497 11.68 30.36 21.45
C ALA A 497 13.18 30.25 21.24
N VAL A 498 13.89 31.29 21.64
CA VAL A 498 15.35 31.30 21.73
C VAL A 498 15.78 31.26 23.20
N PRO A 499 17.02 30.84 23.53
CA PRO A 499 17.49 30.73 24.92
C PRO A 499 17.32 32.00 25.76
N ALA A 500 17.35 33.17 25.11
CA ALA A 500 17.18 34.47 25.78
C ALA A 500 15.70 34.85 26.06
N THR A 501 14.72 34.07 25.57
CA THR A 501 13.31 34.32 25.82
C THR A 501 13.02 34.06 27.31
N PRO A 502 12.34 34.98 28.01
CA PRO A 502 11.94 34.74 29.41
C PRO A 502 11.09 33.46 29.52
N ALA A 503 11.39 32.63 30.54
CA ALA A 503 10.72 31.35 30.79
C ALA A 503 10.80 30.35 29.61
N ALA A 504 11.84 30.43 28.77
CA ALA A 504 12.02 29.45 27.71
C ALA A 504 12.51 28.12 28.30
N ASP A 505 11.80 27.05 28.01
CA ASP A 505 12.16 25.69 28.35
C ASP A 505 12.87 24.99 27.19
N LEU A 506 13.96 24.27 27.52
CA LEU A 506 14.69 23.45 26.56
C LEU A 506 13.89 22.15 26.30
N GLN A 507 12.96 22.20 25.33
CA GLN A 507 12.09 21.09 24.98
C GLN A 507 12.90 19.91 24.39
N TYR A 508 13.81 20.20 23.45
CA TYR A 508 14.65 19.22 22.81
C TYR A 508 16.14 19.60 22.92
N PRO A 509 16.90 19.03 23.83
CA PRO A 509 18.37 19.17 23.84
C PRO A 509 18.97 18.55 22.58
N ARG A 510 20.06 19.19 22.08
CA ARG A 510 20.82 18.76 20.91
C ARG A 510 21.07 17.25 20.90
N PHE A 511 20.96 16.66 19.71
CA PHE A 511 21.21 15.25 19.47
C PHE A 511 21.86 15.02 18.11
N GLN A 512 22.77 14.06 18.06
CA GLN A 512 23.34 13.54 16.81
C GLN A 512 23.74 12.09 17.01
N ARG A 513 23.28 11.21 16.11
CA ARG A 513 23.65 9.80 16.14
C ARG A 513 23.68 9.21 14.73
N THR A 514 24.61 8.28 14.54
CA THR A 514 24.69 7.46 13.31
C THR A 514 24.35 6.03 13.66
N TYR A 515 23.44 5.45 12.88
CA TYR A 515 23.02 4.06 12.97
C TYR A 515 23.51 3.32 11.72
N THR A 516 23.97 2.11 11.89
CA THR A 516 24.42 1.25 10.79
C THR A 516 23.80 -0.12 10.89
N GLY A 517 23.64 -0.79 9.74
CA GLY A 517 23.10 -2.12 9.73
C GLY A 517 23.42 -2.92 8.48
N LEU A 518 23.52 -4.23 8.66
CA LEU A 518 23.69 -5.20 7.60
C LEU A 518 22.38 -5.94 7.41
N SER A 519 21.82 -5.93 6.19
CA SER A 519 20.71 -6.77 5.77
C SER A 519 21.22 -7.86 4.84
N ALA A 520 20.63 -9.06 4.92
CA ALA A 520 20.99 -10.20 4.09
C ALA A 520 19.74 -11.02 3.77
N SER A 521 19.72 -11.68 2.63
CA SER A 521 18.66 -12.61 2.26
C SER A 521 19.23 -13.75 1.44
N LEU A 522 18.71 -14.95 1.68
CA LEU A 522 18.96 -16.14 0.88
C LEU A 522 17.65 -16.89 0.72
N GLY A 523 17.22 -17.09 -0.50
CA GLY A 523 15.99 -17.81 -0.80
C GLY A 523 16.11 -18.64 -2.06
N GLY A 524 15.19 -19.59 -2.18
CA GLY A 524 15.10 -20.45 -3.36
C GLY A 524 13.66 -20.81 -3.69
N SER A 525 13.40 -21.04 -4.96
CA SER A 525 12.18 -21.64 -5.47
C SER A 525 12.49 -22.86 -6.32
N TYR A 526 11.72 -23.92 -6.14
CA TYR A 526 11.91 -25.20 -6.81
C TYR A 526 10.61 -25.66 -7.47
N ALA A 527 10.63 -25.79 -8.79
CA ALA A 527 9.48 -26.25 -9.58
C ALA A 527 9.44 -27.78 -9.61
N ILE A 528 8.34 -28.36 -9.17
CA ILE A 528 8.07 -29.80 -9.22
C ILE A 528 7.02 -30.04 -10.30
N GLY A 529 7.48 -30.49 -11.47
CA GLY A 529 6.63 -30.63 -12.64
C GLY A 529 6.07 -29.30 -13.12
N ALA A 530 4.87 -29.31 -13.71
CA ALA A 530 4.26 -28.12 -14.30
C ALA A 530 3.42 -27.28 -13.30
N HIS A 531 3.02 -27.88 -12.19
CA HIS A 531 1.97 -27.33 -11.35
C HIS A 531 2.43 -26.86 -9.97
N LEU A 532 3.40 -27.56 -9.37
CA LEU A 532 3.82 -27.33 -7.99
C LEU A 532 5.11 -26.52 -7.93
N MET A 533 5.13 -25.52 -7.06
CA MET A 533 6.31 -24.74 -6.72
C MET A 533 6.49 -24.73 -5.21
N LEU A 534 7.68 -25.10 -4.74
CA LEU A 534 8.11 -24.90 -3.36
C LEU A 534 8.98 -23.67 -3.29
N ARG A 535 8.87 -22.91 -2.21
CA ARG A 535 9.76 -21.79 -1.94
C ARG A 535 10.17 -21.72 -0.47
N ALA A 536 11.39 -21.28 -0.25
CA ALA A 536 11.93 -21.01 1.07
C ALA A 536 12.77 -19.74 1.03
N ASN A 537 12.73 -18.96 2.09
CA ASN A 537 13.51 -17.75 2.22
C ASN A 537 13.92 -17.55 3.68
N VAL A 538 15.16 -17.10 3.91
CA VAL A 538 15.64 -16.61 5.19
C VAL A 538 16.19 -15.21 4.94
N ALA A 539 15.70 -14.23 5.70
CA ALA A 539 16.10 -12.84 5.50
C ALA A 539 16.32 -12.14 6.85
N ARG A 540 17.42 -11.40 6.94
CA ARG A 540 17.73 -10.49 8.03
C ARG A 540 17.50 -9.06 7.56
N GLY A 541 16.58 -8.37 8.20
CA GLY A 541 16.30 -6.95 7.96
C GLY A 541 16.91 -6.06 9.02
N TYR A 542 17.04 -4.79 8.68
CA TYR A 542 17.55 -3.72 9.52
C TYR A 542 16.60 -2.54 9.54
N ARG A 543 16.35 -1.96 10.73
CA ARG A 543 15.61 -0.71 10.90
C ARG A 543 16.30 0.17 11.94
N ALA A 544 16.69 1.36 11.55
CA ALA A 544 17.12 2.39 12.51
C ALA A 544 15.91 2.93 13.27
N PRO A 545 16.03 3.31 14.54
CA PRO A 545 14.99 4.01 15.27
C PRO A 545 14.58 5.30 14.54
N ASN A 546 13.28 5.60 14.54
CA ASN A 546 12.75 6.82 13.95
C ASN A 546 12.86 8.01 14.91
N VAL A 547 12.76 9.20 14.36
CA VAL A 547 12.84 10.43 15.17
C VAL A 547 11.78 10.47 16.27
N PRO A 548 10.50 10.13 16.03
CA PRO A 548 9.53 10.04 17.13
C PRO A 548 9.91 9.05 18.24
N GLU A 549 10.48 7.90 17.90
CA GLU A 549 10.86 6.88 18.86
C GLU A 549 12.01 7.32 19.78
N ILE A 550 12.90 8.17 19.27
CA ILE A 550 14.07 8.64 20.01
C ILE A 550 13.91 10.07 20.55
N GLY A 551 13.07 10.89 19.94
CA GLY A 551 13.04 12.32 20.18
C GLY A 551 11.69 12.88 20.64
N SER A 552 10.60 12.12 20.69
CA SER A 552 9.33 12.65 21.19
C SER A 552 9.47 13.18 22.62
N ASN A 553 8.86 14.32 22.88
CA ASN A 553 8.75 14.93 24.21
C ASN A 553 7.59 15.95 24.20
N GLY A 554 6.37 15.51 23.94
CA GLY A 554 5.23 16.41 23.88
C GLY A 554 3.94 15.74 23.45
N LEU A 555 2.90 16.55 23.40
CA LEU A 555 1.56 16.16 23.02
C LEU A 555 1.47 15.91 21.51
N ASP A 556 0.92 14.78 21.14
CA ASP A 556 0.31 14.51 19.85
C ASP A 556 -1.18 14.87 19.95
N PRO A 557 -1.61 15.98 19.35
CA PRO A 557 -2.95 16.49 19.55
C PRO A 557 -4.02 15.61 18.90
N GLY A 558 -3.69 14.95 17.79
CA GLY A 558 -4.63 14.04 17.11
C GLY A 558 -4.89 12.75 17.88
N ALA A 559 -3.87 12.23 18.58
CA ALA A 559 -3.98 11.04 19.41
C ALA A 559 -4.40 11.32 20.87
N HIS A 560 -4.34 12.56 21.32
CA HIS A 560 -4.49 12.94 22.75
C HIS A 560 -3.51 12.19 23.67
N ILE A 561 -2.27 12.02 23.23
CA ILE A 561 -1.22 11.27 23.93
C ILE A 561 0.05 12.14 24.02
N VAL A 562 0.63 12.18 25.20
CA VAL A 562 2.00 12.69 25.40
C VAL A 562 2.98 11.57 25.13
N TYR A 563 3.81 11.72 24.11
CA TYR A 563 4.85 10.75 23.78
C TYR A 563 6.20 11.14 24.33
N LEU A 564 6.90 10.15 24.90
CA LEU A 564 8.29 10.27 25.36
C LEU A 564 9.17 9.31 24.57
N GLY A 565 10.15 9.86 23.88
CA GLY A 565 11.16 9.10 23.14
C GLY A 565 12.27 8.57 24.07
N ASN A 566 13.11 7.70 23.51
CA ASN A 566 14.29 7.20 24.20
C ASN A 566 15.53 7.28 23.31
N ARG A 567 16.41 8.23 23.59
CA ARG A 567 17.64 8.52 22.83
C ARG A 567 18.69 7.40 22.88
N ALA A 568 18.55 6.47 23.83
CA ALA A 568 19.46 5.33 23.97
C ALA A 568 19.18 4.19 23.00
N PHE A 569 18.04 4.22 22.25
CA PHE A 569 17.66 3.14 21.37
C PHE A 569 18.72 2.78 20.34
N ILE A 570 18.85 1.49 20.13
CA ILE A 570 19.69 0.86 19.11
C ILE A 570 18.81 0.31 17.98
N PRO A 571 19.38 -0.02 16.80
CA PRO A 571 18.59 -0.54 15.69
C PRO A 571 17.82 -1.83 16.00
N GLU A 572 16.66 -1.95 15.39
CA GLU A 572 15.95 -3.23 15.28
C GLU A 572 16.61 -4.09 14.20
N PHE A 573 16.71 -5.38 14.49
CA PHE A 573 17.08 -6.40 13.52
C PHE A 573 16.07 -7.52 13.61
N ASN A 574 15.56 -7.96 12.47
CA ASN A 574 14.74 -9.15 12.44
C ASN A 574 15.40 -10.27 11.65
N LEU A 575 15.12 -11.49 12.03
CA LEU A 575 15.42 -12.69 11.25
C LEU A 575 14.09 -13.37 10.95
N GLN A 576 13.73 -13.42 9.68
CA GLN A 576 12.49 -14.03 9.22
C GLN A 576 12.78 -15.23 8.34
N GLU A 577 12.04 -16.30 8.58
CA GLU A 577 12.03 -17.54 7.83
C GLU A 577 10.66 -17.74 7.21
N ASP A 578 10.62 -18.00 5.91
CA ASP A 578 9.41 -18.22 5.14
C ASP A 578 9.47 -19.56 4.42
N LEU A 579 8.39 -20.33 4.49
CA LEU A 579 8.17 -21.52 3.67
C LEU A 579 6.84 -21.40 2.95
N GLY A 580 6.83 -21.72 1.66
CA GLY A 580 5.64 -21.59 0.83
C GLY A 580 5.50 -22.74 -0.17
N VAL A 581 4.25 -23.08 -0.42
CA VAL A 581 3.83 -24.04 -1.44
C VAL A 581 2.82 -23.35 -2.35
N LEU A 582 3.05 -23.41 -3.66
CA LEU A 582 2.14 -22.88 -4.65
C LEU A 582 1.75 -23.97 -5.63
N TRP A 583 0.45 -24.06 -5.87
CA TRP A 583 -0.13 -24.96 -6.87
C TRP A 583 -0.83 -24.14 -7.96
N LYS A 584 -0.60 -24.49 -9.21
CA LYS A 584 -1.27 -23.86 -10.34
C LYS A 584 -1.67 -24.91 -11.38
N SER A 585 -2.96 -24.99 -11.64
CA SER A 585 -3.56 -25.77 -12.71
C SER A 585 -4.56 -24.92 -13.49
N PRO A 586 -5.12 -25.38 -14.60
CA PRO A 586 -6.17 -24.67 -15.33
C PRO A 586 -7.43 -24.34 -14.51
N ASP A 587 -7.71 -25.13 -13.47
CA ASP A 587 -8.93 -25.01 -12.67
C ASP A 587 -8.70 -24.42 -11.28
N VAL A 588 -7.45 -24.49 -10.75
CA VAL A 588 -7.16 -24.13 -9.37
C VAL A 588 -5.77 -23.51 -9.25
N GLU A 589 -5.72 -22.34 -8.64
CA GLU A 589 -4.52 -21.76 -8.07
C GLU A 589 -4.63 -21.79 -6.55
N ALA A 590 -3.58 -22.27 -5.88
CA ALA A 590 -3.55 -22.34 -4.44
C ALA A 590 -2.16 -21.93 -3.91
N SER A 591 -2.15 -21.29 -2.76
CA SER A 591 -0.92 -21.02 -2.02
C SER A 591 -1.11 -21.24 -0.55
N ALA A 592 -0.07 -21.75 0.09
CA ALA A 592 0.05 -21.86 1.54
C ALA A 592 1.43 -21.38 1.96
N GLU A 593 1.48 -20.51 2.97
CA GLU A 593 2.70 -19.92 3.48
C GLU A 593 2.70 -19.98 4.99
N ILE A 594 3.85 -20.29 5.57
CA ILE A 594 4.11 -20.16 7.00
C ILE A 594 5.34 -19.29 7.19
N PHE A 595 5.38 -18.56 8.29
CA PHE A 595 6.52 -17.72 8.62
C PHE A 595 6.79 -17.72 10.12
N TYR A 596 8.07 -17.50 10.45
CA TYR A 596 8.55 -17.15 11.78
C TYR A 596 9.47 -15.94 11.66
N ASN A 597 9.32 -14.97 12.56
CA ASN A 597 10.07 -13.72 12.56
C ASN A 597 10.49 -13.36 13.98
N HIS A 598 11.77 -13.47 14.29
CA HIS A 598 12.35 -12.99 15.53
C HIS A 598 12.88 -11.57 15.36
N VAL A 599 12.45 -10.65 16.21
CA VAL A 599 12.85 -9.24 16.17
C VAL A 599 13.60 -8.89 17.43
N ASN A 600 14.88 -8.56 17.28
CA ASN A 600 15.69 -7.99 18.35
C ASN A 600 15.43 -6.49 18.46
N ASN A 601 15.35 -5.99 19.69
CA ASN A 601 15.18 -4.58 19.98
C ASN A 601 13.87 -4.00 19.40
N PHE A 602 12.80 -4.78 19.36
CA PHE A 602 11.49 -4.36 18.91
C PHE A 602 11.02 -3.14 19.72
N ILE A 603 10.72 -2.03 19.02
CA ILE A 603 10.28 -0.78 19.66
C ILE A 603 8.75 -0.77 19.73
N TYR A 604 8.22 -0.55 20.92
CA TYR A 604 6.78 -0.43 21.18
C TYR A 604 6.50 0.64 22.23
N GLN A 605 5.26 1.05 22.35
CA GLN A 605 4.83 2.07 23.33
C GLN A 605 4.31 1.40 24.59
N ALA A 606 4.66 1.96 25.75
CA ALA A 606 4.16 1.55 27.05
C ALA A 606 3.73 2.77 27.86
N ARG A 607 2.57 2.66 28.52
CA ARG A 607 2.05 3.70 29.38
C ARG A 607 2.99 3.93 30.57
N GLN A 608 3.11 5.17 30.99
CA GLN A 608 3.94 5.55 32.12
C GLN A 608 3.13 5.73 33.39
N TYR A 609 3.76 5.47 34.52
CA TYR A 609 3.17 5.54 35.86
C TYR A 609 4.10 6.33 36.79
N ASP A 610 3.50 6.98 37.78
CA ASP A 610 4.23 7.59 38.87
C ASP A 610 4.72 6.54 39.91
N ALA A 611 5.42 6.99 40.93
CA ALA A 611 5.93 6.13 42.00
C ALA A 611 4.80 5.48 42.85
N GLN A 612 3.59 6.00 42.79
CA GLN A 612 2.38 5.48 43.46
C GLN A 612 1.59 4.51 42.58
N GLY A 613 2.05 4.22 41.34
CA GLY A 613 1.38 3.34 40.41
C GLY A 613 0.16 3.98 39.71
N GLN A 614 0.03 5.32 39.76
CA GLN A 614 -1.02 6.05 39.02
C GLN A 614 -0.51 6.36 37.62
N ALA A 615 -1.39 6.23 36.62
CA ALA A 615 -1.03 6.56 35.24
C ALA A 615 -0.64 8.04 35.10
N LEU A 616 0.53 8.29 34.57
CA LEU A 616 0.98 9.64 34.28
C LEU A 616 0.07 10.29 33.24
N ARG A 617 -0.38 11.50 33.58
CA ARG A 617 -1.22 12.34 32.74
C ARG A 617 -0.69 13.75 32.77
N ASP A 618 -0.86 14.48 31.68
CA ASP A 618 -0.61 15.93 31.68
C ASP A 618 -1.72 16.69 32.47
N ALA A 619 -1.60 18.01 32.55
CA ALA A 619 -2.53 18.85 33.30
C ALA A 619 -3.98 18.80 32.77
N VAL A 620 -4.20 18.37 31.52
CA VAL A 620 -5.52 18.27 30.89
C VAL A 620 -6.01 16.83 30.75
N GLY A 621 -5.28 15.87 31.32
CA GLY A 621 -5.70 14.48 31.43
C GLY A 621 -5.21 13.55 30.33
N ASN A 622 -4.41 14.01 29.36
CA ASN A 622 -3.82 13.17 28.34
C ASN A 622 -2.85 12.14 28.94
N SER A 623 -2.95 10.89 28.48
CA SER A 623 -2.07 9.83 28.98
C SER A 623 -0.67 9.94 28.42
N THR A 624 0.36 9.64 29.25
CA THR A 624 1.76 9.63 28.83
C THR A 624 2.22 8.23 28.48
N TYR A 625 2.82 8.10 27.30
CA TYR A 625 3.44 6.87 26.80
C TYR A 625 4.92 7.09 26.49
N GLN A 626 5.73 6.11 26.81
CA GLN A 626 7.15 6.10 26.46
C GLN A 626 7.45 4.93 25.53
N PHE A 627 8.29 5.18 24.54
CA PHE A 627 8.83 4.10 23.71
C PHE A 627 9.80 3.23 24.50
N GLN A 628 9.70 1.92 24.31
CA GLN A 628 10.52 0.89 24.94
C GLN A 628 11.05 -0.08 23.89
N GLN A 629 12.12 -0.80 24.21
CA GLN A 629 12.70 -1.87 23.39
C GLN A 629 12.68 -3.20 24.11
N ALA A 630 12.29 -4.28 23.40
CA ALA A 630 12.41 -5.65 23.86
C ALA A 630 12.56 -6.60 22.66
N ALA A 631 12.89 -7.86 22.89
CA ALA A 631 12.77 -8.88 21.86
C ALA A 631 11.29 -9.22 21.62
N ALA A 632 10.98 -9.66 20.40
CA ALA A 632 9.63 -10.06 20.00
C ALA A 632 9.67 -11.23 19.02
N ASP A 633 8.67 -12.11 19.11
CA ASP A 633 8.48 -13.20 18.16
C ASP A 633 7.12 -13.07 17.47
N LEU A 634 7.12 -13.17 16.15
CA LEU A 634 5.90 -13.21 15.35
C LEU A 634 5.90 -14.47 14.48
N TYR A 635 4.81 -15.20 14.48
CA TYR A 635 4.66 -16.38 13.62
C TYR A 635 3.22 -16.54 13.17
N GLY A 636 3.05 -17.24 12.05
CA GLY A 636 1.72 -17.39 11.49
C GLY A 636 1.71 -18.10 10.15
N GLY A 637 0.57 -18.01 9.49
CA GLY A 637 0.40 -18.59 8.17
C GLY A 637 -0.70 -17.94 7.38
N GLU A 638 -0.62 -18.12 6.08
CA GLU A 638 -1.56 -17.59 5.10
C GLU A 638 -1.89 -18.71 4.11
N VAL A 639 -3.16 -18.81 3.72
CA VAL A 639 -3.62 -19.69 2.66
C VAL A 639 -4.50 -18.91 1.70
N ALA A 640 -4.41 -19.21 0.41
CA ALA A 640 -5.29 -18.65 -0.59
C ALA A 640 -5.62 -19.69 -1.67
N PHE A 641 -6.85 -19.65 -2.16
CA PHE A 641 -7.35 -20.47 -3.26
C PHE A 641 -8.10 -19.59 -4.24
N ASN A 642 -7.84 -19.81 -5.51
CA ASN A 642 -8.59 -19.26 -6.62
C ASN A 642 -9.04 -20.42 -7.50
N ILE A 643 -10.33 -20.72 -7.47
CA ILE A 643 -10.95 -21.85 -8.15
C ILE A 643 -11.78 -21.30 -9.31
N HIS A 644 -11.47 -21.72 -10.53
CA HIS A 644 -12.11 -21.27 -11.77
C HIS A 644 -12.27 -22.47 -12.72
N PRO A 645 -13.23 -23.37 -12.44
CA PRO A 645 -13.35 -24.62 -13.15
C PRO A 645 -13.54 -24.41 -14.65
N THR A 646 -12.78 -25.08 -15.49
CA THR A 646 -12.92 -25.03 -16.95
C THR A 646 -14.29 -25.56 -17.40
N ALA A 647 -14.90 -26.46 -16.64
CA ALA A 647 -16.27 -26.97 -16.85
C ALA A 647 -17.36 -25.93 -16.51
N LEU A 648 -17.05 -24.93 -15.68
CA LEU A 648 -17.97 -23.86 -15.25
C LEU A 648 -17.31 -22.47 -15.44
N PRO A 649 -17.00 -22.06 -16.68
CA PRO A 649 -16.21 -20.87 -16.95
C PRO A 649 -16.91 -19.56 -16.54
N TRP A 650 -18.16 -19.65 -16.14
CA TRP A 650 -18.97 -18.54 -15.65
C TRP A 650 -18.92 -18.40 -14.11
N ALA A 651 -18.29 -19.33 -13.38
CA ALA A 651 -18.20 -19.31 -11.92
C ALA A 651 -16.74 -19.34 -11.46
N SER A 652 -16.42 -18.54 -10.46
CA SER A 652 -15.13 -18.59 -9.77
C SER A 652 -15.30 -18.36 -8.27
N LEU A 653 -14.48 -19.04 -7.47
CA LEU A 653 -14.40 -18.87 -6.04
C LEU A 653 -12.97 -18.46 -5.66
N ARG A 654 -12.84 -17.30 -5.04
CA ARG A 654 -11.57 -16.85 -4.45
C ARG A 654 -11.75 -16.86 -2.93
N THR A 655 -10.87 -17.52 -2.21
CA THR A 655 -10.91 -17.55 -0.75
C THR A 655 -9.50 -17.47 -0.18
N SER A 656 -9.36 -16.81 0.97
CA SER A 656 -8.10 -16.70 1.68
C SER A 656 -8.31 -16.67 3.19
N ALA A 657 -7.30 -17.08 3.94
CA ALA A 657 -7.26 -16.93 5.39
C ALA A 657 -5.85 -16.58 5.85
N ALA A 658 -5.75 -15.83 6.93
CA ALA A 658 -4.49 -15.43 7.53
C ALA A 658 -4.59 -15.43 9.06
N LEU A 659 -3.49 -15.83 9.71
CA LEU A 659 -3.30 -15.80 11.16
C LEU A 659 -1.90 -15.29 11.46
N VAL A 660 -1.79 -14.42 12.45
CA VAL A 660 -0.51 -14.05 13.05
C VAL A 660 -0.63 -14.02 14.58
N ILE A 661 0.41 -14.42 15.25
CA ILE A 661 0.57 -14.36 16.70
C ILE A 661 1.86 -13.59 16.96
N GLY A 662 1.79 -12.57 17.82
CA GLY A 662 2.93 -11.76 18.23
C GLY A 662 3.14 -11.87 19.73
N LEU A 663 4.35 -12.26 20.15
CA LEU A 663 4.73 -12.43 21.55
C LEU A 663 5.76 -11.36 21.95
N ASN A 664 5.51 -10.71 23.07
CA ASN A 664 6.47 -9.81 23.71
C ASN A 664 7.41 -10.64 24.59
N GLN A 665 8.70 -10.56 24.33
CA GLN A 665 9.73 -11.30 25.06
C GLN A 665 10.41 -10.47 26.15
N ASN A 666 9.78 -9.39 26.62
CA ASN A 666 10.28 -8.58 27.74
C ASN A 666 10.06 -9.28 29.08
N PRO A 667 11.11 -9.83 29.74
CA PRO A 667 10.98 -10.53 31.02
C PRO A 667 10.46 -9.61 32.13
N GLY A 668 10.99 -8.41 32.26
CA GLY A 668 10.60 -7.46 33.30
C GLY A 668 9.15 -6.99 33.16
N LEU A 669 8.61 -6.91 31.94
CA LEU A 669 7.20 -6.65 31.73
C LEU A 669 6.34 -7.82 32.24
N ARG A 670 6.72 -9.05 31.90
CA ARG A 670 6.00 -10.26 32.33
C ARG A 670 6.04 -10.47 33.84
N GLU A 671 7.14 -10.18 34.48
CA GLU A 671 7.26 -10.21 35.95
C GLU A 671 6.31 -9.18 36.61
N ARG A 672 6.21 -7.97 36.02
CA ARG A 672 5.38 -6.88 36.58
C ARG A 672 3.88 -7.09 36.39
N VAL A 673 3.44 -7.55 35.20
CA VAL A 673 2.03 -7.56 34.81
C VAL A 673 1.50 -8.94 34.37
N GLY A 674 2.31 -9.99 34.49
CA GLY A 674 1.92 -11.35 34.14
C GLY A 674 1.53 -11.52 32.65
N ASP A 675 0.44 -12.25 32.41
CA ASP A 675 -0.04 -12.55 31.06
C ASP A 675 -0.56 -11.31 30.29
N ALA A 676 -0.88 -10.20 30.97
CA ALA A 676 -1.28 -8.97 30.31
C ALA A 676 -0.21 -8.42 29.36
N GLY A 677 1.08 -8.63 29.67
CA GLY A 677 2.23 -8.25 28.84
C GLY A 677 2.71 -9.30 27.85
N ARG A 678 2.01 -10.43 27.71
CA ARG A 678 2.46 -11.56 26.90
C ARG A 678 2.45 -11.29 25.40
N TYR A 679 1.45 -10.58 24.90
CA TYR A 679 1.25 -10.35 23.48
C TYR A 679 1.77 -8.98 23.07
N LEU A 680 2.12 -8.84 21.79
CA LEU A 680 2.46 -7.55 21.19
C LEU A 680 1.17 -6.74 20.95
N PRO A 681 1.24 -5.40 20.98
CA PRO A 681 0.13 -4.56 20.57
C PRO A 681 -0.13 -4.64 19.07
N LEU A 682 -1.37 -4.33 18.67
CA LEU A 682 -1.81 -4.19 17.28
C LEU A 682 -1.67 -5.47 16.43
N ILE A 683 -1.80 -6.63 17.04
CA ILE A 683 -1.82 -7.91 16.31
C ILE A 683 -3.22 -8.15 15.75
N PRO A 684 -3.37 -8.29 14.41
CA PRO A 684 -4.68 -8.52 13.81
C PRO A 684 -5.30 -9.84 14.26
N ALA A 685 -6.61 -9.88 14.33
CA ALA A 685 -7.36 -11.13 14.52
C ALA A 685 -7.16 -12.06 13.31
N ALA A 686 -7.23 -13.35 13.53
CA ALA A 686 -7.31 -14.30 12.43
C ALA A 686 -8.52 -13.97 11.55
N ASN A 687 -8.32 -13.99 10.23
CA ASN A 687 -9.33 -13.55 9.29
C ASN A 687 -9.43 -14.48 8.09
N SER A 688 -10.60 -14.51 7.48
CA SER A 688 -10.77 -15.13 6.18
C SER A 688 -11.68 -14.29 5.31
N ARG A 689 -11.44 -14.35 4.01
CA ARG A 689 -12.21 -13.64 3.01
C ARG A 689 -12.54 -14.57 1.85
N SER A 690 -13.80 -14.56 1.42
CA SER A 690 -14.26 -15.36 0.30
C SER A 690 -15.08 -14.50 -0.66
N GLU A 691 -14.84 -14.65 -1.96
CA GLU A 691 -15.62 -14.06 -3.04
C GLU A 691 -16.08 -15.18 -4.00
N LEU A 692 -17.38 -15.34 -4.12
CA LEU A 692 -17.99 -16.16 -5.17
C LEU A 692 -18.46 -15.22 -6.27
N ARG A 693 -17.96 -15.43 -7.51
CA ARG A 693 -18.28 -14.60 -8.67
C ARG A 693 -18.89 -15.42 -9.78
N PHE A 694 -19.94 -14.87 -10.36
CA PHE A 694 -20.61 -15.38 -11.55
C PHE A 694 -20.45 -14.39 -12.69
N THR A 695 -19.81 -14.78 -13.77
CA THR A 695 -19.53 -13.93 -14.93
C THR A 695 -20.36 -14.39 -16.12
N ALA A 696 -21.14 -13.49 -16.69
CA ALA A 696 -21.95 -13.81 -17.85
C ALA A 696 -21.06 -14.10 -19.07
N PRO A 697 -21.38 -15.13 -19.86
CA PRO A 697 -20.66 -15.40 -21.09
C PRO A 697 -20.77 -14.22 -22.08
N GLU A 698 -19.62 -13.80 -22.62
CA GLU A 698 -19.60 -12.74 -23.62
C GLU A 698 -20.16 -13.24 -24.97
N ARG A 699 -21.16 -12.54 -25.50
CA ARG A 699 -21.69 -12.77 -26.84
C ARG A 699 -21.27 -11.63 -27.74
N ALA A 700 -20.77 -11.93 -28.94
CA ALA A 700 -20.25 -10.91 -29.86
C ALA A 700 -21.32 -9.85 -30.24
N SER A 701 -22.61 -10.22 -30.26
CA SER A 701 -23.74 -9.33 -30.55
C SER A 701 -24.27 -8.58 -29.33
N SER A 702 -23.80 -8.89 -28.11
CA SER A 702 -24.28 -8.26 -26.89
C SER A 702 -23.71 -6.88 -26.72
N ARG A 703 -24.55 -5.92 -26.37
CA ARG A 703 -24.10 -4.60 -25.91
C ARG A 703 -23.62 -4.61 -24.47
N LEU A 704 -23.97 -5.63 -23.69
CA LEU A 704 -23.53 -5.85 -22.33
C LEU A 704 -22.33 -6.81 -22.35
N THR A 705 -21.24 -6.42 -21.75
CA THR A 705 -20.02 -7.21 -21.66
C THR A 705 -19.42 -7.12 -20.27
N ALA A 706 -18.51 -8.04 -19.94
CA ALA A 706 -17.90 -8.12 -18.63
C ALA A 706 -18.90 -8.09 -17.47
N SER A 707 -20.14 -8.57 -17.71
CA SER A 707 -21.19 -8.58 -16.70
C SER A 707 -20.93 -9.66 -15.68
N TYR A 708 -21.02 -9.30 -14.41
CA TYR A 708 -20.80 -10.23 -13.30
C TYR A 708 -21.73 -9.92 -12.14
N PHE A 709 -21.98 -10.95 -11.34
CA PHE A 709 -22.50 -10.84 -9.98
C PHE A 709 -21.48 -11.47 -9.04
N ARG A 710 -21.26 -10.87 -7.88
CA ARG A 710 -20.39 -11.43 -6.84
C ARG A 710 -21.06 -11.39 -5.49
N PHE A 711 -20.70 -12.35 -4.65
CA PHE A 711 -21.04 -12.40 -3.24
C PHE A 711 -19.76 -12.53 -2.44
N THR A 712 -19.63 -11.76 -1.33
CA THR A 712 -18.43 -11.74 -0.49
C THR A 712 -18.77 -12.05 0.95
N ILE A 713 -17.88 -12.75 1.62
CA ILE A 713 -17.92 -13.02 3.06
C ILE A 713 -16.57 -12.65 3.64
N ASP A 714 -16.55 -11.73 4.60
CA ASP A 714 -15.39 -11.35 5.40
C ASP A 714 -15.64 -11.81 6.83
N ALA A 715 -14.87 -12.79 7.32
CA ALA A 715 -14.98 -13.32 8.67
C ALA A 715 -13.73 -13.01 9.49
N MET A 716 -13.93 -12.44 10.66
CA MET A 716 -12.90 -12.14 11.65
C MET A 716 -13.13 -12.96 12.89
N ALA A 717 -12.14 -13.72 13.32
CA ALA A 717 -12.19 -14.44 14.58
C ALA A 717 -12.13 -13.48 15.79
N PRO A 718 -12.57 -13.89 16.98
CA PRO A 718 -12.34 -13.11 18.18
C PRO A 718 -10.84 -12.88 18.43
N GLN A 719 -10.43 -11.62 18.71
CA GLN A 719 -9.07 -11.37 19.16
C GLN A 719 -9.00 -11.46 20.69
N ASN A 720 -8.50 -12.59 21.14
CA ASN A 720 -8.27 -12.90 22.56
C ASN A 720 -6.78 -12.77 22.94
N ARG A 721 -5.87 -12.55 21.97
CA ARG A 721 -4.43 -12.45 22.15
C ARG A 721 -4.00 -11.01 21.87
N PHE A 722 -4.19 -10.15 22.87
CA PHE A 722 -3.98 -8.70 22.75
C PHE A 722 -3.09 -8.19 23.88
N TYR A 723 -2.49 -7.04 23.70
CA TYR A 723 -1.69 -6.35 24.70
C TYR A 723 -2.60 -5.70 25.74
N ALA A 724 -2.80 -6.40 26.85
CA ALA A 724 -3.77 -5.99 27.88
C ALA A 724 -3.19 -5.05 28.93
N VAL A 725 -1.90 -4.71 28.85
CA VAL A 725 -1.22 -3.86 29.84
C VAL A 725 -1.95 -2.52 29.90
N ASP A 726 -2.35 -2.16 31.11
CA ASP A 726 -2.98 -0.88 31.42
C ASP A 726 -4.27 -0.60 30.63
N GLY A 727 -4.91 -1.67 30.16
CA GLY A 727 -6.08 -1.55 29.31
C GLY A 727 -5.78 -0.88 27.96
N ALA A 728 -4.52 -0.90 27.50
CA ALA A 728 -4.16 -0.34 26.19
C ALA A 728 -4.99 -0.95 25.07
N GLU A 729 -5.17 -2.27 25.12
CA GLU A 729 -6.10 -2.99 24.26
C GLU A 729 -7.08 -3.84 25.06
N THR A 730 -8.17 -4.19 24.42
CA THR A 730 -9.23 -5.02 25.00
C THR A 730 -9.62 -6.13 24.03
N ARG A 731 -10.21 -7.19 24.56
CA ARG A 731 -10.79 -8.26 23.75
C ARG A 731 -11.69 -7.68 22.66
N THR A 732 -11.58 -8.22 21.44
CA THR A 732 -12.46 -7.86 20.35
C THR A 732 -13.31 -9.07 19.95
N PRO A 733 -14.64 -8.96 19.95
CA PRO A 733 -15.52 -10.03 19.46
C PRO A 733 -15.26 -10.33 18.00
N GLY A 734 -15.46 -11.59 17.60
CA GLY A 734 -15.48 -11.98 16.19
C GLY A 734 -16.73 -11.45 15.48
N TYR A 735 -16.63 -11.30 14.16
CA TYR A 735 -17.75 -10.87 13.32
C TYR A 735 -17.67 -11.43 11.92
N VAL A 736 -18.80 -11.45 11.24
CA VAL A 736 -18.91 -11.83 9.83
C VAL A 736 -19.65 -10.75 9.08
N LEU A 737 -19.07 -10.27 7.98
CA LEU A 737 -19.68 -9.29 7.09
C LEU A 737 -19.96 -9.96 5.75
N CYS A 738 -21.18 -9.79 5.25
CA CYS A 738 -21.57 -10.23 3.92
C CYS A 738 -21.71 -9.03 3.00
N GLY A 739 -21.30 -9.20 1.75
CA GLY A 739 -21.46 -8.19 0.72
C GLY A 739 -21.93 -8.82 -0.60
N ALA A 740 -22.44 -7.99 -1.48
CA ALA A 740 -22.81 -8.38 -2.83
C ALA A 740 -22.45 -7.26 -3.82
N GLY A 741 -22.21 -7.62 -5.06
CA GLY A 741 -21.91 -6.62 -6.08
C GLY A 741 -22.28 -7.12 -7.47
N LEU A 742 -22.59 -6.18 -8.34
CA LEU A 742 -22.77 -6.45 -9.76
C LEU A 742 -22.02 -5.39 -10.58
N GLY A 743 -21.54 -5.81 -11.73
CA GLY A 743 -20.88 -4.88 -12.64
C GLY A 743 -21.15 -5.29 -14.08
N THR A 744 -21.13 -4.30 -14.97
CA THR A 744 -21.30 -4.51 -16.41
C THR A 744 -20.66 -3.38 -17.19
N SER A 745 -20.23 -3.68 -18.41
CA SER A 745 -19.78 -2.69 -19.38
C SER A 745 -20.76 -2.63 -20.56
N PHE A 746 -21.09 -1.42 -20.98
CA PHE A 746 -21.93 -1.16 -22.15
C PHE A 746 -21.05 -0.84 -23.34
N ARG A 747 -21.35 -1.43 -24.51
CA ARG A 747 -20.65 -1.16 -25.77
C ARG A 747 -21.55 -0.39 -26.74
N THR A 748 -20.93 0.51 -27.50
CA THR A 748 -21.56 1.15 -28.66
C THR A 748 -21.82 0.12 -29.75
N LYS A 749 -22.63 0.50 -30.80
CA LYS A 749 -22.79 -0.34 -31.99
C LYS A 749 -21.48 -0.67 -32.70
N GLY A 750 -20.46 0.18 -32.59
CA GLY A 750 -19.12 -0.04 -33.12
C GLY A 750 -18.20 -0.92 -32.27
N GLY A 751 -18.74 -1.53 -31.19
CA GLY A 751 -17.97 -2.42 -30.31
C GLY A 751 -17.07 -1.72 -29.27
N ARG A 752 -17.01 -0.38 -29.27
CA ARG A 752 -16.24 0.40 -28.31
C ARG A 752 -16.97 0.41 -26.95
N GLU A 753 -16.23 0.23 -25.86
CA GLU A 753 -16.77 0.41 -24.51
C GLU A 753 -17.22 1.87 -24.30
N ALA A 754 -18.43 2.04 -23.84
CA ALA A 754 -19.02 3.37 -23.63
C ALA A 754 -19.16 3.74 -22.16
N VAL A 755 -19.56 2.76 -21.32
CA VAL A 755 -19.80 2.99 -19.90
C VAL A 755 -19.53 1.69 -19.14
N GLN A 756 -18.86 1.78 -18.00
CA GLN A 756 -18.84 0.72 -16.98
C GLN A 756 -19.70 1.16 -15.79
N LEU A 757 -20.49 0.24 -15.28
CA LEU A 757 -21.29 0.42 -14.08
C LEU A 757 -20.91 -0.65 -13.05
N VAL A 758 -20.64 -0.24 -11.82
CA VAL A 758 -20.43 -1.13 -10.68
C VAL A 758 -21.36 -0.70 -9.55
N LEU A 759 -22.16 -1.64 -9.07
CA LEU A 759 -23.00 -1.48 -7.87
C LEU A 759 -22.54 -2.48 -6.83
N GLN A 760 -22.43 -2.04 -5.57
CA GLN A 760 -21.93 -2.88 -4.49
C GLN A 760 -22.68 -2.58 -3.20
N VAL A 761 -22.86 -3.58 -2.38
CA VAL A 761 -23.27 -3.45 -0.98
C VAL A 761 -22.22 -4.15 -0.10
N ASP A 762 -21.65 -3.40 0.83
CA ASP A 762 -20.79 -3.93 1.89
C ASP A 762 -21.59 -3.98 3.19
N ASN A 763 -21.25 -4.94 4.07
CA ASN A 763 -21.96 -5.14 5.32
C ASN A 763 -23.49 -5.18 5.14
N LEU A 764 -23.94 -6.07 4.26
CA LEU A 764 -25.34 -6.18 3.80
C LEU A 764 -26.36 -6.21 4.95
N PHE A 765 -26.02 -6.88 6.05
CA PHE A 765 -26.89 -7.06 7.21
C PHE A 765 -26.75 -5.95 8.27
N ASP A 766 -25.97 -4.91 7.99
CA ASP A 766 -25.70 -3.77 8.90
C ASP A 766 -25.21 -4.20 10.28
N VAL A 767 -24.30 -5.19 10.29
CA VAL A 767 -23.71 -5.71 11.53
C VAL A 767 -22.91 -4.60 12.21
N ALA A 768 -23.18 -4.35 13.49
CA ALA A 768 -22.37 -3.47 14.31
C ALA A 768 -21.11 -4.24 14.75
N TYR A 769 -19.92 -3.76 14.36
CA TYR A 769 -18.65 -4.42 14.64
C TYR A 769 -17.54 -3.42 14.96
N GLN A 770 -16.53 -3.92 15.65
CA GLN A 770 -15.30 -3.19 15.92
C GLN A 770 -14.13 -4.03 15.44
N SER A 771 -13.29 -3.48 14.53
CA SER A 771 -12.03 -4.14 14.18
C SER A 771 -11.02 -3.95 15.31
N HIS A 772 -10.22 -4.98 15.60
CA HIS A 772 -9.17 -4.89 16.60
C HIS A 772 -8.12 -3.81 16.29
N LEU A 773 -7.83 -3.61 15.01
CA LEU A 773 -6.88 -2.60 14.54
C LEU A 773 -7.52 -1.22 14.31
N ASN A 774 -8.81 -1.05 14.58
CA ASN A 774 -9.45 0.26 14.54
C ASN A 774 -9.19 1.01 15.86
N ARG A 775 -8.42 2.09 15.78
CA ARG A 775 -8.05 2.90 16.95
C ARG A 775 -9.26 3.54 17.62
N LEU A 776 -10.30 3.84 16.86
CA LEU A 776 -11.55 4.41 17.39
C LEU A 776 -12.25 3.50 18.39
N LYS A 777 -12.00 2.18 18.36
CA LYS A 777 -12.47 1.23 19.38
C LYS A 777 -11.99 1.59 20.79
N TYR A 778 -10.88 2.31 20.92
CA TYR A 778 -10.20 2.57 22.19
C TYR A 778 -10.37 4.01 22.70
N PHE A 779 -11.16 4.85 22.01
CA PHE A 779 -11.22 6.30 22.27
C PHE A 779 -12.09 6.69 23.44
N GLU A 780 -13.15 5.97 23.78
CA GLU A 780 -14.05 6.38 24.83
C GLU A 780 -13.94 5.52 26.08
N TYR A 781 -14.00 6.15 27.27
CA TYR A 781 -14.18 5.51 28.56
C TYR A 781 -15.61 5.60 29.01
N TYR A 782 -16.21 4.45 29.34
CA TYR A 782 -17.56 4.35 29.85
C TYR A 782 -17.63 3.35 31.00
N ALA A 783 -18.00 3.83 32.23
CA ALA A 783 -17.92 3.02 33.43
C ALA A 783 -18.86 1.79 33.44
N ALA A 784 -20.00 1.84 32.75
CA ALA A 784 -20.90 0.70 32.62
C ALA A 784 -20.44 -0.37 31.63
N SER A 785 -19.40 -0.12 30.82
CA SER A 785 -18.79 -1.13 29.96
C SER A 785 -17.95 -2.11 30.78
N PRO A 786 -17.92 -3.43 30.47
CA PRO A 786 -17.09 -4.41 31.20
C PRO A 786 -15.59 -4.08 31.14
N THR A 787 -15.16 -3.32 30.15
CA THR A 787 -13.77 -2.90 29.95
C THR A 787 -13.54 -1.41 30.26
N GLY A 788 -14.57 -0.71 30.73
CA GLY A 788 -14.56 0.73 30.94
C GLY A 788 -14.55 1.55 29.64
N ARG A 789 -14.66 0.91 28.47
CA ARG A 789 -14.64 1.56 27.15
C ARG A 789 -15.83 1.12 26.33
N LEU A 790 -16.57 2.07 25.77
CA LEU A 790 -17.57 1.79 24.76
C LEU A 790 -16.94 1.73 23.37
N GLY A 791 -16.09 2.68 23.07
CA GLY A 791 -15.45 2.85 21.79
C GLY A 791 -16.42 3.28 20.67
N ILE A 792 -15.87 3.42 19.49
CA ILE A 792 -16.62 3.76 18.28
C ILE A 792 -16.65 2.54 17.37
N PHE A 793 -17.85 2.24 16.82
CA PHE A 793 -18.04 1.12 15.91
C PHE A 793 -17.60 1.48 14.47
N SER A 794 -17.12 0.48 13.76
CA SER A 794 -16.70 0.60 12.35
C SER A 794 -17.90 0.93 11.45
N PRO A 795 -17.66 1.42 10.20
CA PRO A 795 -18.74 1.78 9.28
C PRO A 795 -19.76 0.66 9.05
N GLY A 796 -21.05 0.99 9.06
CA GLY A 796 -22.15 0.08 8.85
C GLY A 796 -22.36 -0.27 7.38
N ARG A 797 -23.60 -0.64 7.00
CA ARG A 797 -23.96 -0.98 5.63
C ARG A 797 -23.68 0.16 4.67
N ASN A 798 -22.94 -0.16 3.58
CA ASN A 798 -22.58 0.77 2.52
C ASN A 798 -23.14 0.31 1.16
N LEU A 799 -24.04 1.09 0.59
CA LEU A 799 -24.46 0.96 -0.79
C LEU A 799 -23.59 1.90 -1.62
N SER A 800 -22.91 1.39 -2.62
CA SER A 800 -22.04 2.18 -3.49
C SER A 800 -22.38 1.97 -4.97
N ALA A 801 -22.20 3.04 -5.73
CA ALA A 801 -22.33 3.05 -7.17
C ALA A 801 -21.11 3.75 -7.78
N LYS A 802 -20.53 3.13 -8.80
CA LYS A 802 -19.40 3.68 -9.56
C LYS A 802 -19.71 3.59 -11.05
N VAL A 803 -19.51 4.70 -11.74
CA VAL A 803 -19.67 4.81 -13.20
C VAL A 803 -18.34 5.26 -13.78
N VAL A 804 -17.86 4.57 -14.80
CA VAL A 804 -16.66 4.96 -15.56
C VAL A 804 -17.06 5.10 -17.03
N VAL A 805 -16.71 6.23 -17.62
CA VAL A 805 -16.97 6.57 -19.01
C VAL A 805 -15.63 6.74 -19.71
N PRO A 806 -15.13 5.73 -20.46
CA PRO A 806 -13.93 5.87 -21.26
C PRO A 806 -14.25 6.64 -22.56
N PHE A 807 -13.29 7.40 -23.07
CA PHE A 807 -13.44 8.18 -24.30
C PHE A 807 -12.16 8.25 -25.15
#